data_54311cbf9f98d912ebe89401c029b36b
#
_entry.id   54311cbf9f98d912ebe89401c029b36b
#
_cell.length_a   1.000
_cell.length_b   1.000
_cell.length_c   1.000
_cell.angle_alpha   90.00
_cell.angle_beta   90.00
_cell.angle_gamma   90.00
#
_symmetry.space_group_name_H-M   'P 1'
#
loop_
_entity.id
_entity.type
_entity.pdbx_description
1 polymer ?
#
loop_
_entity_poly.entity_id
_entity_poly.type
_entity_poly.pdbx_seq_one_letter_code
_entity_poly.pdbx_strand_id
1 'polypeptide(L)'
;MKKYILLLLSFTPLFVQSQTFLSLQLEDLVFDKENPVPEVFEVSRSYRRELRKWINPPVPYLRTSDAKRSFIHIVSQANNPTNLPTSALRICLLNPKAIVNGSLFIPNKDNELSEHPFTFNRKNAKNLTLEKKNEVTYQKNKLAYYQKLQKLSVPGTAWFRHQSEQASNRLKKLLPKDEHKHQHNHATRNIRPVRKRGIERQMDLFSGGRAISENLQLDRDLQLSHDEQNRTIQISSIKGITIDEMPWKELIGDAKPELDPLANALASDQHALFFPSFQSMVEVMDKATLWGTPLLRLSEGRAESARSREKYRNQLCLPDTELSRVLGPKLISSVAMTGSDPFLRTGTSLTVLFEAKQTDALVAALALRRLESSQKNKSAKNVSGTISGVKYSGLVAPGDMIKSYSATVAKNIVVVTNSLNQLKNIIQVSQGKKTSLSSLEEYHYFRTRYLRPPAQHEHAFVLISDATIRRWCGPEWRIGASRRTRASSALAELQARHESGSALNAKDFPELGKVKLINGRVHSPRFGNLTFLRSVEDLGITKITEEEKRAYVFFRDRYQSHWSKYFDPIAARLSIKKGKISGDLTILPLIGGTDYRRMVSTTGDVKLKDSSGDPHPEALLHWVTALDMDSPELRQVTNFASIMAPSLGAGAFSWIGESCSVYLDQSPFFKELGKAFSTGEEKGAGEFMEKNFGRIPVALNVEVSNPFKLTAFLAGFRAWLEQTAPGMTVWSNHSHKKQGYVKIAPGQNLEDDLMKEGSAPVALYYAPSAKHLTVSLSEDMIKQSIDRNLLRRSGDKNQTIAPWAGKSSAFFAKNPLVDLLDGVFQKESLKTFQKKSWSNLYALNEWRVQLNKPDAPSYHLKVWQTELQCPGGGKYSWNQKFQTYESSIFGHPGKPRMPRNGIGLLSPFGNVDFGLTFENDGLRAQASIEEKRDTEN
;
A
#
# COMPACT_ATOMS: atom_id res chain seq x y z
N MET A 1 25.20 -62.09 -33.93
CA MET A 1 25.29 -60.80 -34.62
C MET A 1 24.01 -60.03 -34.39
N LYS A 2 23.70 -59.62 -33.15
CA LYS A 2 22.54 -58.79 -32.81
C LYS A 2 22.76 -58.01 -31.49
N LYS A 3 23.97 -57.48 -31.26
CA LYS A 3 24.30 -56.72 -30.02
C LYS A 3 25.17 -55.49 -30.22
N TYR A 4 25.28 -54.95 -31.44
CA TYR A 4 26.15 -53.79 -31.74
C TYR A 4 25.48 -52.68 -32.59
N ILE A 5 24.13 -52.56 -32.59
CA ILE A 5 23.44 -51.46 -33.34
C ILE A 5 22.65 -50.51 -32.43
N LEU A 6 22.90 -50.47 -31.14
CA LEU A 6 22.12 -49.64 -30.20
C LEU A 6 22.96 -48.58 -29.44
N LEU A 7 24.12 -48.18 -29.96
CA LEU A 7 25.00 -47.21 -29.29
C LEU A 7 25.47 -46.07 -30.19
N LEU A 8 24.69 -45.72 -31.25
CA LEU A 8 25.02 -44.63 -32.16
C LEU A 8 23.91 -43.58 -32.33
N LEU A 9 22.94 -43.47 -31.41
CA LEU A 9 21.84 -42.53 -31.49
C LEU A 9 21.63 -41.68 -30.23
N SER A 10 22.68 -41.34 -29.49
CA SER A 10 22.58 -40.42 -28.33
C SER A 10 23.66 -39.37 -28.27
N PHE A 11 24.32 -39.01 -29.33
CA PHE A 11 25.08 -37.80 -29.47
C PHE A 11 24.34 -36.80 -30.34
N THR A 12 23.22 -36.26 -29.89
CA THR A 12 22.85 -34.93 -30.29
C THR A 12 23.87 -33.99 -29.62
N PRO A 13 24.72 -33.30 -30.39
CA PRO A 13 25.57 -32.29 -29.81
C PRO A 13 24.64 -31.23 -29.20
N LEU A 14 24.71 -31.05 -27.87
CA LEU A 14 24.29 -29.83 -27.24
C LEU A 14 25.06 -28.72 -27.94
N PHE A 15 24.48 -28.11 -28.97
CA PHE A 15 24.96 -26.88 -29.54
C PHE A 15 24.98 -25.84 -28.39
N VAL A 16 26.07 -25.76 -27.69
CA VAL A 16 26.42 -24.60 -26.88
C VAL A 16 26.48 -23.45 -27.89
N GLN A 17 25.41 -22.66 -27.98
CA GLN A 17 25.36 -21.47 -28.81
C GLN A 17 26.52 -20.57 -28.36
N SER A 18 27.60 -20.49 -29.14
CA SER A 18 28.75 -19.67 -28.84
C SER A 18 28.35 -18.21 -28.97
N GLN A 19 28.28 -17.53 -27.83
CA GLN A 19 28.03 -16.08 -27.80
C GLN A 19 29.29 -15.38 -28.26
N THR A 20 29.15 -14.40 -29.13
CA THR A 20 30.27 -13.56 -29.61
C THR A 20 30.05 -12.13 -29.16
N PHE A 21 31.08 -11.53 -28.56
CA PHE A 21 31.03 -10.15 -28.01
C PHE A 21 31.89 -9.24 -28.87
N LEU A 22 31.26 -8.26 -29.50
CA LEU A 22 31.90 -7.31 -30.39
C LEU A 22 31.83 -5.90 -29.79
N SER A 23 32.85 -5.11 -30.12
CA SER A 23 32.86 -3.67 -29.98
C SER A 23 32.95 -3.11 -31.38
N LEU A 24 31.92 -2.42 -31.83
CA LEU A 24 31.80 -1.85 -33.15
C LEU A 24 31.89 -0.33 -33.04
N GLN A 25 32.37 0.29 -34.09
CA GLN A 25 32.23 1.71 -34.34
C GLN A 25 31.11 1.93 -35.36
N LEU A 26 30.63 3.17 -35.48
CA LEU A 26 29.53 3.49 -36.38
C LEU A 26 29.92 3.17 -37.83
N GLU A 27 31.18 3.36 -38.20
CA GLU A 27 31.75 3.07 -39.50
C GLU A 27 31.77 1.57 -39.90
N ASP A 28 31.64 0.68 -38.88
CA ASP A 28 31.55 -0.77 -39.11
C ASP A 28 30.16 -1.19 -39.59
N LEU A 29 29.16 -0.30 -39.53
CA LEU A 29 27.77 -0.55 -39.88
C LEU A 29 27.46 0.06 -41.26
N VAL A 30 26.79 -0.72 -42.11
CA VAL A 30 26.30 -0.26 -43.40
C VAL A 30 24.84 0.12 -43.25
N PHE A 31 24.52 1.41 -43.35
CA PHE A 31 23.16 1.94 -43.28
C PHE A 31 22.53 2.10 -44.65
N ASP A 32 21.20 2.13 -44.70
CA ASP A 32 20.47 2.45 -45.90
C ASP A 32 20.75 3.90 -46.33
N LYS A 33 20.96 4.10 -47.64
CA LYS A 33 21.26 5.41 -48.22
C LYS A 33 20.05 6.37 -48.12
N GLU A 34 18.83 5.83 -48.05
CA GLU A 34 17.62 6.62 -47.91
C GLU A 34 17.39 7.15 -46.48
N ASN A 35 18.07 6.56 -45.47
CA ASN A 35 17.91 6.95 -44.08
C ASN A 35 19.27 7.05 -43.37
N PRO A 36 20.10 8.05 -43.72
CA PRO A 36 21.44 8.20 -43.19
C PRO A 36 21.42 8.54 -41.68
N VAL A 37 22.40 8.04 -40.96
CA VAL A 37 22.57 8.34 -39.56
C VAL A 37 23.19 9.74 -39.42
N PRO A 38 22.61 10.64 -38.57
CA PRO A 38 23.22 11.94 -38.35
C PRO A 38 24.55 11.77 -37.59
N GLU A 39 25.59 12.48 -38.01
CA GLU A 39 26.93 12.48 -37.37
C GLU A 39 26.84 13.01 -35.94
N VAL A 40 25.97 14.00 -35.73
CA VAL A 40 25.70 14.61 -34.40
C VAL A 40 24.20 14.64 -34.15
N PHE A 41 23.75 14.22 -32.99
CA PHE A 41 22.38 14.38 -32.58
C PHE A 41 22.28 15.40 -31.44
N GLU A 42 21.38 16.33 -31.57
CA GLU A 42 21.12 17.35 -30.57
C GLU A 42 20.11 16.85 -29.54
N VAL A 43 20.53 16.79 -28.28
CA VAL A 43 19.64 16.53 -27.15
C VAL A 43 19.28 17.86 -26.50
N SER A 44 17.99 18.18 -26.44
CA SER A 44 17.52 19.44 -25.87
C SER A 44 17.94 19.61 -24.39
N ARG A 45 18.06 20.85 -23.92
CA ARG A 45 18.38 21.11 -22.48
C ARG A 45 17.29 20.59 -21.55
N SER A 46 16.03 20.66 -21.95
CA SER A 46 14.89 20.11 -21.22
C SER A 46 15.00 18.57 -21.11
N TYR A 47 15.36 17.92 -22.21
CA TYR A 47 15.59 16.48 -22.24
C TYR A 47 16.74 16.05 -21.31
N ARG A 48 17.88 16.78 -21.29
CA ARG A 48 18.99 16.49 -20.35
C ARG A 48 18.55 16.63 -18.88
N ARG A 49 17.67 17.60 -18.57
CA ARG A 49 17.13 17.75 -17.21
C ARG A 49 16.17 16.61 -16.88
N GLU A 50 15.33 16.20 -17.78
CA GLU A 50 14.42 15.05 -17.64
C GLU A 50 15.19 13.72 -17.60
N LEU A 51 16.25 13.54 -18.39
CA LEU A 51 17.14 12.37 -18.35
C LEU A 51 17.68 12.09 -16.95
N ARG A 52 17.96 13.13 -16.14
CA ARG A 52 18.44 12.96 -14.77
C ARG A 52 17.35 12.38 -13.85
N LYS A 53 16.08 12.62 -14.18
CA LYS A 53 14.93 12.07 -13.46
C LYS A 53 14.58 10.67 -13.91
N TRP A 54 15.10 10.25 -15.05
CA TRP A 54 14.82 8.94 -15.63
C TRP A 54 15.92 7.96 -15.29
N ILE A 55 15.48 6.80 -14.94
CA ILE A 55 16.41 5.71 -14.69
C ILE A 55 16.89 5.09 -15.98
N ASN A 56 16.05 5.10 -16.97
CA ASN A 56 16.34 4.68 -18.34
C ASN A 56 15.83 5.72 -19.33
N PRO A 57 16.61 6.76 -19.58
CA PRO A 57 16.30 7.66 -20.66
C PRO A 57 16.39 6.90 -21.99
N PRO A 58 15.63 7.27 -23.01
CA PRO A 58 15.89 6.83 -24.37
C PRO A 58 17.25 7.37 -24.82
N VAL A 59 18.28 6.62 -24.48
CA VAL A 59 19.64 6.84 -25.03
C VAL A 59 19.75 6.08 -26.34
N PRO A 60 20.64 6.49 -27.26
CA PRO A 60 20.91 5.70 -28.44
C PRO A 60 21.17 4.24 -28.08
N TYR A 61 20.54 3.33 -28.76
CA TYR A 61 20.75 1.90 -28.56
C TYR A 61 20.66 1.14 -29.89
N LEU A 62 21.27 -0.02 -29.91
CA LEU A 62 21.31 -0.87 -31.07
C LEU A 62 20.54 -2.17 -30.77
N ARG A 63 19.73 -2.61 -31.74
CA ARG A 63 18.99 -3.84 -31.69
C ARG A 63 19.36 -4.69 -32.90
N THR A 64 19.76 -5.93 -32.69
CA THR A 64 19.98 -6.88 -33.75
C THR A 64 18.70 -7.67 -34.05
N SER A 65 18.54 -8.08 -35.33
CA SER A 65 17.45 -8.91 -35.80
C SER A 65 17.59 -10.39 -35.43
N ASP A 66 18.50 -10.75 -34.53
CA ASP A 66 18.63 -12.11 -34.03
C ASP A 66 17.35 -12.46 -33.26
N ALA A 67 16.46 -13.14 -33.98
CA ALA A 67 15.01 -13.15 -33.74
C ALA A 67 14.54 -13.79 -32.42
N LYS A 68 15.40 -14.48 -31.72
CA LYS A 68 14.98 -15.15 -30.47
C LYS A 68 15.47 -14.48 -29.19
N ARG A 69 16.49 -13.62 -29.26
CA ARG A 69 17.11 -12.98 -28.08
C ARG A 69 17.88 -11.71 -28.46
N SER A 70 17.22 -10.72 -29.03
CA SER A 70 17.87 -9.41 -29.22
C SER A 70 18.12 -8.74 -27.87
N PHE A 71 19.35 -8.31 -27.64
CA PHE A 71 19.72 -7.49 -26.50
C PHE A 71 19.64 -6.02 -26.86
N ILE A 72 19.15 -5.19 -25.96
CA ILE A 72 19.35 -3.75 -26.05
C ILE A 72 20.82 -3.50 -25.76
N HIS A 73 21.52 -2.90 -26.72
CA HIS A 73 22.90 -2.51 -26.57
C HIS A 73 22.95 -1.03 -26.28
N ILE A 74 23.52 -0.69 -25.13
CA ILE A 74 23.70 0.69 -24.74
C ILE A 74 24.91 1.19 -25.48
N VAL A 75 24.75 2.25 -26.26
CA VAL A 75 25.86 2.99 -26.83
C VAL A 75 26.66 3.56 -25.65
N SER A 76 27.95 3.23 -25.57
CA SER A 76 28.82 3.76 -24.53
C SER A 76 28.88 5.28 -24.67
N GLN A 77 28.40 6.00 -23.70
CA GLN A 77 28.56 7.45 -23.64
C GLN A 77 30.04 7.75 -23.35
N ALA A 78 30.76 8.21 -24.36
CA ALA A 78 31.91 9.07 -24.12
C ALA A 78 31.41 10.34 -23.41
N ASN A 79 32.29 11.09 -22.76
CA ASN A 79 31.92 12.27 -21.93
C ASN A 79 31.06 13.33 -22.65
N ASN A 80 30.84 13.20 -23.93
CA ASN A 80 29.96 14.03 -24.73
C ASN A 80 28.91 13.15 -25.45
N PRO A 81 27.62 13.10 -24.96
CA PRO A 81 26.58 12.23 -25.52
C PRO A 81 26.12 12.62 -26.93
N THR A 82 26.64 13.68 -27.51
CA THR A 82 26.23 14.21 -28.82
C THR A 82 27.09 13.74 -29.98
N ASN A 83 28.20 13.04 -29.72
CA ASN A 83 29.12 12.60 -30.77
C ASN A 83 29.07 11.07 -30.93
N LEU A 84 28.26 10.59 -31.88
CA LEU A 84 28.09 9.17 -32.20
C LEU A 84 29.34 8.50 -32.80
N PRO A 85 30.10 9.15 -33.71
CA PRO A 85 31.27 8.53 -34.31
C PRO A 85 32.33 8.08 -33.32
N THR A 86 32.42 8.75 -32.14
CA THR A 86 33.38 8.37 -31.09
C THR A 86 32.81 7.36 -30.09
N SER A 87 31.53 6.97 -30.22
CA SER A 87 30.90 6.04 -29.32
C SER A 87 31.16 4.60 -29.73
N ALA A 88 31.63 3.77 -28.82
CA ALA A 88 31.80 2.35 -29.08
C ALA A 88 30.48 1.58 -28.82
N LEU A 89 29.99 0.89 -29.83
CA LEU A 89 28.81 0.03 -29.75
C LEU A 89 29.23 -1.34 -29.20
N ARG A 90 28.62 -1.77 -28.08
CA ARG A 90 28.88 -3.08 -27.49
C ARG A 90 27.70 -4.01 -27.80
N ILE A 91 27.95 -5.06 -28.55
CA ILE A 91 26.93 -6.03 -28.96
C ILE A 91 27.30 -7.44 -28.51
N CYS A 92 26.24 -8.22 -28.16
CA CYS A 92 26.33 -9.65 -27.92
C CYS A 92 25.51 -10.38 -28.97
N LEU A 93 26.13 -11.19 -29.78
CA LEU A 93 25.49 -12.03 -30.79
C LEU A 93 25.35 -13.46 -30.23
N LEU A 94 24.15 -14.03 -30.32
CA LEU A 94 23.87 -15.38 -29.79
C LEU A 94 24.16 -16.47 -30.82
N ASN A 95 23.99 -16.19 -32.11
CA ASN A 95 24.29 -17.05 -33.23
C ASN A 95 24.89 -16.19 -34.31
N PRO A 96 26.23 -15.99 -34.32
CA PRO A 96 26.83 -15.10 -35.28
C PRO A 96 26.76 -15.65 -36.68
N LYS A 97 25.78 -15.18 -37.43
CA LYS A 97 25.77 -15.31 -38.90
C LYS A 97 26.89 -14.45 -39.48
N ALA A 98 27.34 -14.77 -40.68
CA ALA A 98 28.33 -13.93 -41.36
C ALA A 98 27.82 -12.49 -41.54
N ILE A 99 26.53 -12.32 -41.79
CA ILE A 99 25.84 -11.04 -41.94
C ILE A 99 24.79 -10.90 -40.85
N VAL A 100 24.81 -9.79 -40.11
CA VAL A 100 23.88 -9.46 -39.04
C VAL A 100 23.13 -8.20 -39.45
N ASN A 101 21.81 -8.28 -39.46
CA ASN A 101 20.94 -7.13 -39.64
C ASN A 101 20.49 -6.60 -38.29
N GLY A 102 20.23 -5.29 -38.21
CA GLY A 102 19.73 -4.66 -37.02
C GLY A 102 19.25 -3.25 -37.29
N SER A 103 18.88 -2.55 -36.24
CA SER A 103 18.49 -1.15 -36.26
C SER A 103 19.22 -0.39 -35.18
N LEU A 104 19.72 0.79 -35.50
CA LEU A 104 20.24 1.77 -34.56
C LEU A 104 19.12 2.81 -34.27
N PHE A 105 18.79 3.01 -33.01
CA PHE A 105 17.79 3.96 -32.59
C PHE A 105 18.50 5.19 -32.01
N ILE A 106 18.17 6.37 -32.52
CA ILE A 106 18.80 7.65 -32.14
C ILE A 106 17.71 8.67 -31.79
N PRO A 107 17.81 9.38 -30.68
CA PRO A 107 16.88 10.46 -30.36
C PRO A 107 16.99 11.61 -31.40
N ASN A 108 15.86 12.02 -31.98
CA ASN A 108 15.77 13.19 -32.83
C ASN A 108 15.50 14.47 -32.00
N LYS A 109 15.29 15.64 -32.67
CA LYS A 109 15.03 16.93 -32.00
C LYS A 109 13.77 16.91 -31.10
N ASP A 110 12.80 16.08 -31.45
CA ASP A 110 11.56 15.90 -30.67
C ASP A 110 11.68 14.85 -29.59
N ASN A 111 12.88 14.31 -29.37
CA ASN A 111 13.18 13.21 -28.47
C ASN A 111 12.50 11.87 -28.85
N GLU A 112 12.00 11.75 -30.06
CA GLU A 112 11.57 10.49 -30.65
C GLU A 112 12.80 9.69 -31.08
N LEU A 113 12.71 8.35 -31.07
CA LEU A 113 13.79 7.48 -31.51
C LEU A 113 13.65 7.17 -32.99
N SER A 114 14.46 7.82 -33.80
CA SER A 114 14.56 7.50 -35.22
C SER A 114 15.23 6.15 -35.41
N GLU A 115 14.63 5.27 -36.19
CA GLU A 115 15.15 3.94 -36.50
C GLU A 115 16.00 3.99 -37.77
N HIS A 116 17.24 3.57 -37.66
CA HIS A 116 18.18 3.48 -38.76
C HIS A 116 18.57 2.01 -38.97
N PRO A 117 17.97 1.30 -39.96
CA PRO A 117 18.33 -0.06 -40.30
C PRO A 117 19.79 -0.15 -40.73
N PHE A 118 20.49 -1.19 -40.34
CA PHE A 118 21.87 -1.44 -40.71
C PHE A 118 22.10 -2.91 -41.05
N THR A 119 23.13 -3.11 -41.84
CA THR A 119 23.72 -4.42 -42.10
C THR A 119 25.18 -4.39 -41.63
N PHE A 120 25.59 -5.46 -41.00
CA PHE A 120 26.96 -5.62 -40.50
C PHE A 120 27.53 -6.94 -40.99
N ASN A 121 28.72 -6.90 -41.64
CA ASN A 121 29.41 -8.10 -42.03
C ASN A 121 30.53 -8.41 -41.03
N ARG A 122 30.41 -9.53 -40.35
CA ARG A 122 31.40 -9.93 -39.29
C ARG A 122 32.81 -10.07 -39.82
N LYS A 123 33.00 -10.43 -41.07
CA LYS A 123 34.34 -10.56 -41.66
C LYS A 123 35.08 -9.22 -41.74
N ASN A 124 34.34 -8.12 -41.73
CA ASN A 124 34.92 -6.76 -41.85
C ASN A 124 35.20 -6.13 -40.48
N ALA A 125 34.88 -6.78 -39.35
CA ALA A 125 35.13 -6.22 -38.04
C ALA A 125 36.59 -6.21 -37.67
N LYS A 126 37.16 -5.01 -37.55
CA LYS A 126 38.59 -4.78 -37.28
C LYS A 126 39.08 -5.25 -35.88
N ASN A 127 38.20 -5.60 -34.95
CA ASN A 127 38.51 -5.83 -33.54
C ASN A 127 38.07 -7.21 -32.98
N LEU A 128 38.05 -8.26 -33.80
CA LEU A 128 37.71 -9.63 -33.34
C LEU A 128 38.71 -10.20 -32.30
N THR A 129 39.97 -9.70 -32.31
CA THR A 129 41.02 -10.14 -31.38
C THR A 129 40.84 -9.72 -29.91
N LEU A 130 39.91 -8.83 -29.63
CA LEU A 130 39.64 -8.29 -28.28
C LEU A 130 38.34 -8.87 -27.65
N GLU A 131 37.90 -10.04 -28.11
CA GLU A 131 36.60 -10.59 -27.66
C GLU A 131 36.44 -10.71 -26.13
N LYS A 132 37.49 -11.19 -25.43
CA LYS A 132 37.47 -11.28 -23.97
C LYS A 132 37.34 -9.90 -23.31
N LYS A 133 38.04 -8.88 -23.79
CA LYS A 133 37.94 -7.50 -23.28
C LYS A 133 36.57 -6.90 -23.57
N ASN A 134 36.02 -7.18 -24.74
CA ASN A 134 34.68 -6.75 -25.13
C ASN A 134 33.61 -7.41 -24.29
N GLU A 135 33.74 -8.71 -24.00
CA GLU A 135 32.86 -9.43 -23.10
C GLU A 135 32.89 -8.83 -21.69
N VAL A 136 34.07 -8.58 -21.13
CA VAL A 136 34.20 -7.96 -19.80
C VAL A 136 33.48 -6.61 -19.77
N THR A 137 33.66 -5.77 -20.77
CA THR A 137 33.04 -4.45 -20.85
C THR A 137 31.51 -4.59 -20.97
N TYR A 138 31.04 -5.49 -21.83
CA TYR A 138 29.61 -5.77 -21.99
C TYR A 138 28.99 -6.22 -20.67
N GLN A 139 29.61 -7.18 -19.98
CA GLN A 139 29.10 -7.70 -18.72
C GLN A 139 29.13 -6.64 -17.59
N LYS A 140 30.12 -5.76 -17.54
CA LYS A 140 30.15 -4.62 -16.62
C LYS A 140 28.98 -3.67 -16.86
N ASN A 141 28.69 -3.32 -18.10
CA ASN A 141 27.58 -2.45 -18.48
C ASN A 141 26.23 -3.12 -18.18
N LYS A 142 26.08 -4.41 -18.52
CA LYS A 142 24.90 -5.21 -18.20
C LYS A 142 24.65 -5.26 -16.70
N LEU A 143 25.69 -5.53 -15.91
CA LEU A 143 25.62 -5.56 -14.45
C LEU A 143 25.15 -4.22 -13.89
N ALA A 144 25.76 -3.12 -14.30
CA ALA A 144 25.42 -1.78 -13.81
C ALA A 144 23.96 -1.41 -14.14
N TYR A 145 23.50 -1.75 -15.35
CA TYR A 145 22.13 -1.51 -15.80
C TYR A 145 21.10 -2.25 -14.93
N TYR A 146 21.25 -3.57 -14.80
CA TYR A 146 20.30 -4.35 -14.03
C TYR A 146 20.36 -4.12 -12.52
N GLN A 147 21.54 -3.81 -11.97
CA GLN A 147 21.65 -3.39 -10.57
C GLN A 147 20.91 -2.07 -10.30
N LYS A 148 20.92 -1.14 -11.23
CA LYS A 148 20.14 0.10 -11.13
C LYS A 148 18.64 -0.18 -11.07
N LEU A 149 18.11 -1.06 -11.94
CA LEU A 149 16.71 -1.48 -11.92
C LEU A 149 16.32 -2.27 -10.66
N GLN A 150 17.22 -3.13 -10.20
CA GLN A 150 17.00 -3.90 -8.97
C GLN A 150 16.84 -2.99 -7.73
N LYS A 151 17.63 -1.90 -7.64
CA LYS A 151 17.54 -0.93 -6.53
C LYS A 151 16.22 -0.18 -6.47
N LEU A 152 15.48 -0.11 -7.55
CA LEU A 152 14.21 0.63 -7.64
C LEU A 152 13.01 -0.10 -7.09
N SER A 153 13.13 -1.40 -6.84
CA SER A 153 12.01 -2.26 -6.44
C SER A 153 10.78 -2.17 -7.36
N VAL A 154 11.03 -1.96 -8.66
CA VAL A 154 9.96 -1.95 -9.68
C VAL A 154 9.47 -3.37 -9.99
N PRO A 155 8.33 -3.55 -10.66
CA PRO A 155 7.90 -4.85 -11.19
C PRO A 155 9.00 -5.51 -12.03
N GLY A 156 9.11 -6.84 -11.95
CA GLY A 156 10.17 -7.59 -12.64
C GLY A 156 11.50 -7.66 -11.87
N THR A 157 11.57 -7.22 -10.63
CA THR A 157 12.81 -7.21 -9.82
C THR A 157 13.53 -8.57 -9.78
N ALA A 158 12.80 -9.69 -9.75
CA ALA A 158 13.42 -11.02 -9.77
C ALA A 158 14.16 -11.30 -11.08
N TRP A 159 13.61 -10.89 -12.23
CA TRP A 159 14.27 -10.94 -13.52
C TRP A 159 15.53 -10.08 -13.54
N PHE A 160 15.44 -8.82 -13.07
CA PHE A 160 16.57 -7.90 -13.05
C PHE A 160 17.68 -8.39 -12.13
N ARG A 161 17.34 -8.99 -10.98
CA ARG A 161 18.29 -9.68 -10.11
C ARG A 161 18.98 -10.81 -10.87
N HIS A 162 18.21 -11.72 -11.47
CA HIS A 162 18.76 -12.82 -12.24
C HIS A 162 19.73 -12.35 -13.33
N GLN A 163 19.37 -11.33 -14.12
CA GLN A 163 20.24 -10.77 -15.15
C GLN A 163 21.52 -10.15 -14.57
N SER A 164 21.44 -9.47 -13.42
CA SER A 164 22.61 -8.89 -12.74
C SER A 164 23.52 -9.98 -12.17
N GLU A 165 22.96 -11.03 -11.60
CA GLU A 165 23.73 -12.17 -11.08
C GLU A 165 24.42 -12.96 -12.19
N GLN A 166 23.75 -13.20 -13.32
CA GLN A 166 24.37 -13.81 -14.49
C GLN A 166 25.60 -13.00 -14.94
N ALA A 167 25.45 -11.66 -15.06
CA ALA A 167 26.55 -10.80 -15.47
C ALA A 167 27.68 -10.81 -14.44
N SER A 168 27.38 -10.77 -13.14
CA SER A 168 28.36 -10.84 -12.06
C SER A 168 29.11 -12.17 -12.05
N ASN A 169 28.41 -13.30 -12.18
CA ASN A 169 29.03 -14.63 -12.20
C ASN A 169 29.90 -14.83 -13.44
N ARG A 170 29.51 -14.25 -14.57
CA ARG A 170 30.34 -14.28 -15.78
C ARG A 170 31.61 -13.45 -15.61
N LEU A 171 31.51 -12.25 -15.03
CA LEU A 171 32.68 -11.41 -14.69
C LEU A 171 33.66 -12.11 -13.75
N LYS A 172 33.18 -12.81 -12.72
CA LYS A 172 34.01 -13.60 -11.82
C LYS A 172 34.84 -14.67 -12.53
N LYS A 173 34.34 -15.22 -13.67
CA LYS A 173 35.06 -16.19 -14.48
C LYS A 173 36.07 -15.57 -15.44
N LEU A 174 35.88 -14.30 -15.78
CA LEU A 174 36.69 -13.58 -16.77
C LEU A 174 37.82 -12.77 -16.16
N LEU A 175 37.65 -12.29 -14.92
CA LEU A 175 38.55 -11.41 -14.21
C LEU A 175 39.43 -12.17 -13.20
N PRO A 176 40.67 -11.68 -12.90
CA PRO A 176 41.51 -12.19 -11.81
C PRO A 176 40.84 -12.05 -10.45
N LYS A 177 41.16 -12.94 -9.48
CA LYS A 177 40.56 -12.96 -8.15
C LYS A 177 40.71 -11.63 -7.37
N ASP A 178 41.73 -10.88 -7.61
CA ASP A 178 42.02 -9.62 -6.91
C ASP A 178 41.08 -8.47 -7.30
N GLU A 179 40.50 -8.51 -8.49
CA GLU A 179 39.53 -7.51 -8.94
C GLU A 179 38.11 -7.78 -8.41
N HIS A 180 37.85 -8.91 -7.72
CA HIS A 180 36.51 -9.24 -7.20
C HIS A 180 36.12 -8.47 -5.92
N LYS A 181 37.10 -7.92 -5.15
CA LYS A 181 36.85 -7.28 -3.85
C LYS A 181 36.02 -6.00 -3.93
N HIS A 182 36.03 -5.29 -5.04
CA HIS A 182 35.28 -4.03 -5.20
C HIS A 182 33.82 -4.20 -5.61
N GLN A 183 33.36 -5.40 -5.97
CA GLN A 183 32.00 -5.64 -6.48
C GLN A 183 30.98 -6.04 -5.41
N HIS A 184 31.42 -6.48 -4.22
CA HIS A 184 30.53 -7.07 -3.20
C HIS A 184 29.93 -6.08 -2.18
N ASN A 185 30.43 -4.86 -2.04
CA ASN A 185 30.05 -3.97 -0.95
C ASN A 185 28.72 -3.20 -1.13
N HIS A 186 27.95 -3.46 -2.18
CA HIS A 186 26.70 -2.72 -2.42
C HIS A 186 25.40 -3.54 -2.41
N ALA A 187 25.48 -4.88 -2.22
CA ALA A 187 24.29 -5.74 -2.36
C ALA A 187 23.40 -5.84 -1.12
N THR A 188 23.85 -5.38 0.04
CA THR A 188 23.16 -5.59 1.32
C THR A 188 22.84 -4.31 2.09
N ARG A 189 22.73 -3.16 1.44
CA ARG A 189 22.15 -2.02 2.13
C ARG A 189 20.63 -2.21 2.21
N ASN A 190 20.17 -2.41 3.44
CA ASN A 190 18.77 -2.48 3.85
C ASN A 190 17.92 -1.49 3.04
N ILE A 191 16.94 -2.00 2.28
CA ILE A 191 15.88 -1.19 1.72
C ILE A 191 15.10 -0.68 2.93
N ARG A 192 15.33 0.58 3.31
CA ARG A 192 14.50 1.22 4.32
C ARG A 192 13.10 1.31 3.74
N PRO A 193 12.07 0.88 4.48
CA PRO A 193 10.70 1.05 4.03
C PRO A 193 10.48 2.52 3.68
N VAL A 194 9.82 2.75 2.53
CA VAL A 194 9.49 4.10 2.09
C VAL A 194 8.60 4.73 3.16
N ARG A 195 9.09 5.73 3.87
CA ARG A 195 8.27 6.47 4.84
C ARG A 195 7.14 7.14 4.08
N LYS A 196 5.91 6.73 4.36
CA LYS A 196 4.72 7.44 3.90
C LYS A 196 4.80 8.90 4.34
N ARG A 197 4.49 9.84 3.46
CA ARG A 197 4.56 11.29 3.72
C ARG A 197 3.22 11.93 3.35
N GLY A 198 2.91 13.06 3.97
CA GLY A 198 1.70 13.82 3.66
C GLY A 198 0.41 13.10 4.08
N ILE A 199 -0.59 13.14 3.20
CA ILE A 199 -1.96 12.67 3.46
C ILE A 199 -2.06 11.18 3.70
N GLU A 200 -1.27 10.36 2.99
CA GLU A 200 -1.25 8.90 3.21
C GLU A 200 -0.96 8.57 4.67
N ARG A 201 -0.07 9.34 5.31
CA ARG A 201 0.25 9.18 6.73
C ARG A 201 -0.92 9.61 7.62
N GLN A 202 -1.59 10.70 7.27
CA GLN A 202 -2.75 11.19 8.04
C GLN A 202 -3.93 10.21 7.93
N MET A 203 -4.23 9.72 6.74
CA MET A 203 -5.27 8.71 6.54
C MET A 203 -4.99 7.42 7.33
N ASP A 204 -3.74 6.93 7.30
CA ASP A 204 -3.33 5.76 8.09
C ASP A 204 -3.49 6.01 9.60
N LEU A 205 -3.21 7.21 10.08
CA LEU A 205 -3.32 7.57 11.48
C LEU A 205 -4.78 7.59 11.93
N PHE A 206 -5.62 8.33 11.21
CA PHE A 206 -7.04 8.50 11.57
C PHE A 206 -7.90 7.26 11.29
N SER A 207 -7.54 6.44 10.31
CA SER A 207 -8.25 5.18 10.03
C SER A 207 -7.86 4.02 10.97
N GLY A 208 -6.89 4.21 11.85
CA GLY A 208 -6.32 3.14 12.67
C GLY A 208 -5.37 2.20 11.91
N GLY A 209 -5.17 2.39 10.61
CA GLY A 209 -4.30 1.55 9.78
C GLY A 209 -2.85 1.56 10.28
N ARG A 210 -2.40 2.69 10.85
CA ARG A 210 -1.08 2.79 11.47
C ARG A 210 -0.94 1.89 12.69
N ALA A 211 -1.94 1.86 13.57
CA ALA A 211 -1.95 0.99 14.73
C ALA A 211 -1.93 -0.50 14.33
N ILE A 212 -2.74 -0.88 13.33
CA ILE A 212 -2.72 -2.25 12.78
C ILE A 212 -1.33 -2.61 12.24
N SER A 213 -0.69 -1.73 11.49
CA SER A 213 0.65 -1.97 10.93
C SER A 213 1.72 -2.09 12.02
N GLU A 214 1.64 -1.29 13.08
CA GLU A 214 2.55 -1.36 14.23
C GLU A 214 2.34 -2.63 15.03
N ASN A 215 1.11 -3.06 15.19
CA ASN A 215 0.75 -4.28 15.88
C ASN A 215 1.25 -5.54 15.12
N LEU A 216 0.81 -5.71 13.91
CA LEU A 216 1.07 -6.96 13.17
C LEU A 216 2.52 -7.09 12.66
N GLN A 217 3.22 -5.98 12.41
CA GLN A 217 4.60 -5.92 11.89
C GLN A 217 4.87 -6.94 10.77
N LEU A 218 3.91 -7.10 9.86
CA LEU A 218 3.97 -8.09 8.77
C LEU A 218 5.07 -7.81 7.73
N ASP A 219 5.54 -6.58 7.66
CA ASP A 219 6.63 -6.12 6.80
C ASP A 219 8.03 -6.45 7.34
N ARG A 220 8.13 -6.95 8.58
CA ARG A 220 9.39 -7.32 9.21
C ARG A 220 9.70 -8.81 9.00
N ASP A 221 10.42 -9.11 7.92
CA ASP A 221 10.96 -10.45 7.71
C ASP A 221 12.19 -10.70 8.60
N LEU A 222 12.35 -11.95 9.05
CA LEU A 222 13.59 -12.40 9.67
C LEU A 222 14.68 -12.42 8.60
N GLN A 223 15.77 -11.70 8.84
CA GLN A 223 16.94 -11.74 7.97
C GLN A 223 17.75 -13.02 8.30
N LEU A 224 17.63 -14.02 7.44
CA LEU A 224 18.28 -15.31 7.61
C LEU A 224 19.31 -15.52 6.51
N SER A 225 20.41 -16.22 6.81
CA SER A 225 21.38 -16.64 5.81
C SER A 225 20.86 -17.82 4.98
N HIS A 226 21.58 -18.14 3.90
CA HIS A 226 21.20 -19.21 2.97
C HIS A 226 21.64 -20.61 3.43
N ASP A 227 22.22 -20.74 4.63
CA ASP A 227 22.73 -22.04 5.11
C ASP A 227 21.61 -22.84 5.77
N GLU A 228 21.00 -23.75 4.99
CA GLU A 228 19.85 -24.53 5.41
C GLU A 228 20.20 -25.95 5.87
N GLN A 229 21.47 -26.34 5.91
CA GLN A 229 21.87 -27.75 6.05
C GLN A 229 21.80 -28.27 7.49
N ASN A 230 21.74 -27.42 8.51
CA ASN A 230 21.81 -27.84 9.93
C ASN A 230 20.51 -27.56 10.71
N ARG A 231 19.40 -28.16 10.30
CA ARG A 231 18.11 -28.09 11.03
C ARG A 231 18.08 -29.14 12.12
N THR A 232 18.60 -28.83 13.30
CA THR A 232 18.69 -29.76 14.44
C THR A 232 17.70 -29.46 15.56
N ILE A 233 17.21 -28.20 15.66
CA ILE A 233 16.42 -27.72 16.80
C ILE A 233 14.94 -27.98 16.54
N GLN A 234 14.24 -28.59 17.48
CA GLN A 234 12.79 -28.73 17.42
C GLN A 234 12.13 -27.38 17.64
N ILE A 235 11.23 -26.95 16.74
CA ILE A 235 10.57 -25.65 16.81
C ILE A 235 9.67 -25.53 18.04
N SER A 236 9.10 -26.63 18.51
CA SER A 236 8.28 -26.73 19.73
C SER A 236 9.04 -26.37 21.00
N SER A 237 10.39 -26.44 20.98
CA SER A 237 11.22 -26.06 22.14
C SER A 237 11.38 -24.53 22.29
N ILE A 238 10.93 -23.75 21.34
CA ILE A 238 11.12 -22.30 21.34
C ILE A 238 9.91 -21.61 21.91
N LYS A 239 10.12 -20.85 22.98
CA LYS A 239 9.04 -20.05 23.60
C LYS A 239 8.59 -18.94 22.65
N GLY A 240 7.28 -18.84 22.46
CA GLY A 240 6.63 -17.75 21.73
C GLY A 240 6.56 -16.44 22.52
N ILE A 241 5.52 -15.65 22.25
CA ILE A 241 5.21 -14.40 22.97
C ILE A 241 4.70 -14.77 24.37
N THR A 242 5.21 -14.07 25.40
CA THR A 242 4.92 -14.31 26.82
C THR A 242 4.23 -13.13 27.52
N ILE A 243 3.72 -12.18 26.75
CA ILE A 243 2.94 -11.04 27.26
C ILE A 243 1.59 -11.56 27.80
N ASP A 244 1.12 -10.99 28.89
CA ASP A 244 -0.14 -11.40 29.53
C ASP A 244 -1.36 -11.06 28.68
N GLU A 245 -2.46 -11.78 28.87
CA GLU A 245 -3.76 -11.48 28.27
C GLU A 245 -4.49 -10.39 29.08
N MET A 246 -5.37 -9.64 28.43
CA MET A 246 -6.23 -8.68 29.13
C MET A 246 -7.23 -9.40 30.05
N PRO A 247 -7.65 -8.78 31.16
CA PRO A 247 -8.62 -9.37 32.09
C PRO A 247 -10.06 -9.25 31.53
N TRP A 248 -10.33 -9.99 30.45
CA TRP A 248 -11.58 -9.90 29.69
C TRP A 248 -12.83 -10.11 30.53
N LYS A 249 -12.80 -11.02 31.54
CA LYS A 249 -13.92 -11.27 32.43
C LYS A 249 -14.36 -10.03 33.20
N GLU A 250 -13.40 -9.26 33.67
CA GLU A 250 -13.67 -8.00 34.38
C GLU A 250 -14.27 -6.96 33.44
N LEU A 251 -13.81 -6.92 32.19
CA LEU A 251 -14.30 -5.97 31.18
C LEU A 251 -15.69 -6.31 30.65
N ILE A 252 -16.06 -7.58 30.60
CA ILE A 252 -17.39 -8.05 30.16
C ILE A 252 -18.41 -7.85 31.26
N GLY A 253 -18.03 -8.05 32.51
CA GLY A 253 -18.97 -8.08 33.64
C GLY A 253 -20.06 -9.17 33.45
N ASP A 254 -21.32 -8.83 33.71
CA ASP A 254 -22.47 -9.74 33.59
C ASP A 254 -23.09 -9.79 32.18
N ALA A 255 -22.49 -9.14 31.19
CA ALA A 255 -23.04 -9.05 29.86
C ALA A 255 -22.97 -10.40 29.10
N LYS A 256 -24.09 -10.78 28.47
CA LYS A 256 -24.25 -12.01 27.66
C LYS A 256 -24.62 -11.62 26.24
N PRO A 257 -23.64 -11.34 25.37
CA PRO A 257 -23.91 -10.93 24.01
C PRO A 257 -24.41 -12.10 23.14
N GLU A 258 -25.20 -11.79 22.14
CA GLU A 258 -25.54 -12.75 21.09
C GLU A 258 -24.29 -13.00 20.20
N LEU A 259 -23.94 -14.28 20.02
CA LEU A 259 -22.77 -14.68 19.25
C LEU A 259 -23.15 -15.11 17.82
N ASP A 260 -22.18 -15.04 16.89
CA ASP A 260 -22.39 -15.54 15.52
C ASP A 260 -22.49 -17.07 15.53
N PRO A 261 -23.50 -17.66 14.86
CA PRO A 261 -23.69 -19.11 14.85
C PRO A 261 -22.46 -19.87 14.33
N LEU A 262 -21.76 -19.30 13.34
CA LEU A 262 -20.58 -19.91 12.74
C LEU A 262 -19.31 -19.83 13.61
N ALA A 263 -19.32 -19.02 14.69
CA ALA A 263 -18.18 -18.91 15.60
C ALA A 263 -17.88 -20.23 16.33
N ASN A 264 -18.87 -21.08 16.51
CA ASN A 264 -18.72 -22.41 17.11
C ASN A 264 -17.86 -23.38 16.26
N ALA A 265 -17.74 -23.12 14.96
CA ALA A 265 -16.94 -23.94 14.04
C ALA A 265 -15.57 -23.32 13.71
N LEU A 266 -15.27 -22.09 14.16
CA LEU A 266 -14.00 -21.42 13.92
C LEU A 266 -13.03 -21.64 15.05
N ALA A 267 -11.76 -21.89 14.74
CA ALA A 267 -10.71 -22.02 15.73
C ALA A 267 -10.38 -20.69 16.41
N SER A 268 -10.12 -20.72 17.70
CA SER A 268 -9.82 -19.53 18.51
C SER A 268 -8.57 -18.76 18.07
N ASP A 269 -7.61 -19.45 17.44
CA ASP A 269 -6.34 -18.90 17.00
C ASP A 269 -6.33 -18.48 15.51
N GLN A 270 -7.51 -18.29 14.91
CA GLN A 270 -7.66 -17.85 13.53
C GLN A 270 -8.47 -16.57 13.44
N HIS A 271 -8.08 -15.69 12.50
CA HIS A 271 -8.87 -14.51 12.22
C HIS A 271 -10.25 -14.89 11.66
N ALA A 272 -11.25 -14.11 11.96
CA ALA A 272 -12.61 -14.33 11.52
C ALA A 272 -13.21 -13.07 10.87
N LEU A 273 -13.94 -13.28 9.80
CA LEU A 273 -14.76 -12.27 9.14
C LEU A 273 -16.18 -12.80 9.02
N PHE A 274 -17.11 -12.20 9.71
CA PHE A 274 -18.51 -12.58 9.74
C PHE A 274 -19.36 -11.64 8.89
N PHE A 275 -20.31 -12.21 8.16
CA PHE A 275 -21.35 -11.51 7.45
C PHE A 275 -22.72 -12.03 7.95
N PRO A 276 -23.57 -11.16 8.51
CA PRO A 276 -24.83 -11.58 9.09
C PRO A 276 -25.83 -12.13 8.07
N SER A 277 -25.58 -11.91 6.77
CA SER A 277 -26.33 -12.49 5.67
C SER A 277 -25.46 -12.65 4.42
N PHE A 278 -25.90 -13.51 3.49
CA PHE A 278 -25.27 -13.62 2.18
C PHE A 278 -25.32 -12.30 1.41
N GLN A 279 -26.42 -11.56 1.52
CA GLN A 279 -26.60 -10.26 0.90
C GLN A 279 -25.56 -9.24 1.42
N SER A 280 -25.37 -9.17 2.73
CA SER A 280 -24.36 -8.31 3.34
C SER A 280 -22.95 -8.61 2.83
N MET A 281 -22.62 -9.90 2.63
CA MET A 281 -21.34 -10.30 2.05
C MET A 281 -21.19 -9.74 0.61
N VAL A 282 -22.22 -9.89 -0.22
CA VAL A 282 -22.20 -9.40 -1.61
C VAL A 282 -22.01 -7.89 -1.64
N GLU A 283 -22.77 -7.14 -0.84
CA GLU A 283 -22.70 -5.68 -0.76
C GLU A 283 -21.30 -5.19 -0.31
N VAL A 284 -20.73 -5.81 0.72
CA VAL A 284 -19.38 -5.49 1.19
C VAL A 284 -18.35 -5.77 0.09
N MET A 285 -18.44 -6.90 -0.60
CA MET A 285 -17.48 -7.26 -1.66
C MET A 285 -17.59 -6.34 -2.87
N ASP A 286 -18.78 -5.88 -3.22
CA ASP A 286 -18.99 -4.94 -4.32
C ASP A 286 -18.44 -3.55 -3.96
N LYS A 287 -18.76 -3.03 -2.76
CA LYS A 287 -18.20 -1.75 -2.27
C LYS A 287 -16.68 -1.81 -2.11
N ALA A 288 -16.12 -2.91 -1.61
CA ALA A 288 -14.67 -3.09 -1.52
C ALA A 288 -13.99 -3.07 -2.90
N THR A 289 -14.66 -3.56 -3.94
CA THR A 289 -14.15 -3.51 -5.32
C THR A 289 -14.25 -2.09 -5.88
N LEU A 290 -15.36 -1.42 -5.65
CA LEU A 290 -15.64 -0.11 -6.22
C LEU A 290 -14.81 1.01 -5.57
N TRP A 291 -14.68 1.00 -4.24
CA TRP A 291 -14.10 2.07 -3.43
C TRP A 291 -12.81 1.67 -2.71
N GLY A 292 -12.79 0.48 -2.11
CA GLY A 292 -11.65 0.02 -1.31
C GLY A 292 -10.40 -0.17 -2.14
N THR A 293 -10.50 -0.77 -3.32
CA THR A 293 -9.35 -1.02 -4.21
C THR A 293 -8.67 0.26 -4.70
N PRO A 294 -9.38 1.31 -5.19
CA PRO A 294 -8.76 2.58 -5.55
C PRO A 294 -8.03 3.25 -4.38
N LEU A 295 -8.63 3.27 -3.18
CA LEU A 295 -8.02 3.86 -1.99
C LEU A 295 -6.77 3.09 -1.53
N LEU A 296 -6.81 1.76 -1.55
CA LEU A 296 -5.65 0.92 -1.21
C LEU A 296 -4.49 1.14 -2.19
N ARG A 297 -4.78 1.37 -3.47
CA ARG A 297 -3.75 1.70 -4.48
C ARG A 297 -2.96 2.97 -4.19
N LEU A 298 -3.55 3.92 -3.46
CA LEU A 298 -2.82 5.09 -2.97
C LEU A 298 -1.68 4.70 -2.03
N SER A 299 -1.93 3.75 -1.15
CA SER A 299 -0.98 3.32 -0.11
C SER A 299 0.02 2.25 -0.59
N GLU A 300 -0.27 1.53 -1.67
CA GLU A 300 0.62 0.51 -2.21
C GLU A 300 1.84 1.13 -2.92
N GLY A 301 3.04 0.61 -2.66
CA GLY A 301 4.28 1.09 -3.28
C GLY A 301 4.40 0.78 -4.78
N ARG A 302 3.65 -0.21 -5.29
CA ARG A 302 3.66 -0.67 -6.67
C ARG A 302 2.26 -0.66 -7.27
N ALA A 303 2.16 -0.39 -8.57
CA ALA A 303 0.91 -0.42 -9.31
C ALA A 303 0.68 -1.81 -9.94
N GLU A 304 0.50 -2.82 -9.08
CA GLU A 304 0.28 -4.21 -9.45
C GLU A 304 -1.00 -4.76 -8.80
N SER A 305 -1.74 -5.59 -9.49
CA SER A 305 -2.88 -6.34 -8.96
C SER A 305 -2.63 -7.84 -9.00
N ALA A 306 -2.72 -8.50 -7.87
CA ALA A 306 -2.68 -9.95 -7.79
C ALA A 306 -4.01 -10.61 -8.15
N ARG A 307 -5.06 -9.85 -8.48
CA ARG A 307 -6.43 -10.32 -8.79
C ARG A 307 -6.95 -11.33 -7.75
N SER A 308 -6.68 -11.06 -6.47
CA SER A 308 -6.89 -12.03 -5.39
C SER A 308 -8.33 -12.52 -5.33
N ARG A 309 -9.34 -11.64 -5.48
CA ARG A 309 -10.76 -12.01 -5.48
C ARG A 309 -11.07 -13.07 -6.53
N GLU A 310 -10.73 -12.81 -7.80
CA GLU A 310 -10.98 -13.72 -8.90
C GLU A 310 -10.18 -15.03 -8.75
N LYS A 311 -8.94 -14.92 -8.33
CA LYS A 311 -8.01 -16.03 -8.11
C LYS A 311 -8.57 -17.03 -7.09
N TYR A 312 -9.02 -16.59 -5.91
CA TYR A 312 -9.58 -17.49 -4.89
C TYR A 312 -10.97 -18.00 -5.25
N ARG A 313 -11.79 -17.20 -5.92
CA ARG A 313 -13.10 -17.67 -6.42
C ARG A 313 -12.95 -18.83 -7.41
N ASN A 314 -12.02 -18.71 -8.34
CA ASN A 314 -11.70 -19.78 -9.29
C ASN A 314 -11.10 -20.99 -8.57
N GLN A 315 -10.18 -20.78 -7.62
CA GLN A 315 -9.56 -21.86 -6.85
C GLN A 315 -10.57 -22.65 -6.03
N LEU A 316 -11.51 -21.98 -5.38
CA LEU A 316 -12.52 -22.57 -4.53
C LEU A 316 -13.78 -23.04 -5.28
N CYS A 317 -13.87 -22.84 -6.59
CA CYS A 317 -15.06 -23.07 -7.39
C CYS A 317 -16.31 -22.31 -6.88
N LEU A 318 -16.13 -21.05 -6.45
CA LEU A 318 -17.17 -20.15 -5.94
C LEU A 318 -17.36 -18.95 -6.89
N PRO A 319 -17.86 -19.14 -8.13
CA PRO A 319 -18.04 -18.04 -9.08
C PRO A 319 -19.15 -17.09 -8.61
N ASP A 320 -18.95 -15.80 -8.86
CA ASP A 320 -19.95 -14.75 -8.65
C ASP A 320 -20.79 -14.62 -9.92
N THR A 321 -21.94 -15.23 -9.93
CA THR A 321 -22.89 -15.17 -11.02
C THR A 321 -24.16 -14.51 -10.54
N GLU A 322 -24.93 -13.91 -11.44
CA GLU A 322 -26.25 -13.35 -11.08
C GLU A 322 -27.15 -14.40 -10.44
N LEU A 323 -27.11 -15.62 -10.94
CA LEU A 323 -27.84 -16.73 -10.34
C LEU A 323 -27.42 -17.00 -8.88
N SER A 324 -26.11 -16.91 -8.56
CA SER A 324 -25.65 -17.07 -7.19
C SER A 324 -26.08 -15.92 -6.29
N ARG A 325 -26.21 -14.71 -6.83
CA ARG A 325 -26.72 -13.53 -6.11
C ARG A 325 -28.21 -13.64 -5.78
N VAL A 326 -28.99 -14.25 -6.67
CA VAL A 326 -30.44 -14.46 -6.47
C VAL A 326 -30.71 -15.65 -5.55
N LEU A 327 -30.04 -16.78 -5.75
CA LEU A 327 -30.28 -18.02 -4.99
C LEU A 327 -29.56 -18.00 -3.61
N GLY A 328 -28.41 -17.34 -3.50
CA GLY A 328 -27.62 -17.32 -2.27
C GLY A 328 -28.44 -16.93 -1.03
N PRO A 329 -29.20 -15.83 -1.04
CA PRO A 329 -30.00 -15.42 0.12
C PRO A 329 -31.11 -16.43 0.49
N LYS A 330 -31.54 -17.27 -0.45
CA LYS A 330 -32.54 -18.31 -0.20
C LYS A 330 -31.96 -19.57 0.44
N LEU A 331 -30.68 -19.86 0.16
CA LEU A 331 -29.99 -21.06 0.62
C LEU A 331 -29.14 -20.83 1.86
N ILE A 332 -28.67 -19.59 2.11
CA ILE A 332 -27.65 -19.25 3.11
C ILE A 332 -28.21 -18.17 4.05
N SER A 333 -28.09 -18.40 5.36
CA SER A 333 -28.43 -17.43 6.41
C SER A 333 -27.29 -16.45 6.62
N SER A 334 -26.13 -16.96 7.04
CA SER A 334 -24.93 -16.17 7.34
C SER A 334 -23.69 -16.80 6.72
N VAL A 335 -22.62 -16.01 6.61
CA VAL A 335 -21.34 -16.45 6.03
C VAL A 335 -20.23 -16.06 6.98
N ALA A 336 -19.24 -16.95 7.14
CA ALA A 336 -17.99 -16.61 7.78
C ALA A 336 -16.80 -16.96 6.88
N MET A 337 -15.76 -16.15 6.94
CA MET A 337 -14.50 -16.42 6.25
C MET A 337 -13.38 -16.45 7.29
N THR A 338 -12.48 -17.41 7.13
CA THR A 338 -11.30 -17.57 7.99
C THR A 338 -10.12 -18.08 7.18
N GLY A 339 -8.94 -18.06 7.78
CA GLY A 339 -7.72 -18.59 7.14
C GLY A 339 -6.57 -18.66 8.12
N SER A 340 -5.49 -19.31 7.70
CA SER A 340 -4.33 -19.50 8.57
C SER A 340 -3.48 -18.24 8.70
N ASP A 341 -3.46 -17.41 7.66
CA ASP A 341 -2.54 -16.26 7.57
C ASP A 341 -3.10 -15.14 6.67
N PRO A 342 -2.57 -13.93 6.77
CA PRO A 342 -3.09 -12.76 6.04
C PRO A 342 -2.55 -12.65 4.60
N PHE A 343 -1.83 -13.65 4.06
CA PHE A 343 -1.13 -13.54 2.78
C PHE A 343 -2.02 -13.76 1.55
N LEU A 344 -3.20 -13.18 1.50
CA LEU A 344 -4.15 -13.29 0.38
C LEU A 344 -3.53 -12.99 -1.00
N ARG A 345 -2.56 -12.08 -1.05
CA ARG A 345 -1.92 -11.70 -2.31
C ARG A 345 -1.06 -12.82 -2.92
N THR A 346 -0.34 -13.54 -2.10
CA THR A 346 0.65 -14.54 -2.54
C THR A 346 0.20 -15.98 -2.39
N GLY A 347 -0.85 -16.22 -1.65
CA GLY A 347 -1.40 -17.53 -1.36
C GLY A 347 -1.59 -17.74 0.15
N THR A 348 -2.73 -18.20 0.58
CA THR A 348 -3.07 -18.55 1.95
C THR A 348 -4.06 -19.70 1.96
N SER A 349 -4.22 -20.38 3.09
CA SER A 349 -5.38 -21.24 3.30
C SER A 349 -6.59 -20.38 3.62
N LEU A 350 -7.58 -20.43 2.74
CA LEU A 350 -8.84 -19.72 2.85
C LEU A 350 -9.98 -20.71 3.04
N THR A 351 -10.85 -20.41 3.99
CA THR A 351 -12.06 -21.19 4.26
C THR A 351 -13.27 -20.26 4.30
N VAL A 352 -14.32 -20.68 3.64
CA VAL A 352 -15.65 -20.05 3.68
C VAL A 352 -16.61 -21.02 4.33
N LEU A 353 -17.29 -20.58 5.38
CA LEU A 353 -18.32 -21.31 6.07
C LEU A 353 -19.67 -20.68 5.74
N PHE A 354 -20.64 -21.52 5.43
CA PHE A 354 -22.02 -21.12 5.16
C PHE A 354 -22.94 -21.72 6.20
N GLU A 355 -23.72 -20.88 6.85
CA GLU A 355 -24.88 -21.33 7.62
C GLU A 355 -26.02 -21.56 6.63
N ALA A 356 -26.32 -22.81 6.36
CA ALA A 356 -27.30 -23.18 5.34
C ALA A 356 -28.73 -23.15 5.89
N LYS A 357 -29.64 -22.52 5.16
CA LYS A 357 -31.12 -22.66 5.35
C LYS A 357 -31.60 -24.01 4.85
N GLN A 358 -31.01 -24.47 3.75
CA GLN A 358 -31.30 -25.75 3.09
C GLN A 358 -29.97 -26.44 2.73
N THR A 359 -29.49 -27.29 3.62
CA THR A 359 -28.14 -27.88 3.52
C THR A 359 -27.95 -28.70 2.24
N ASP A 360 -28.89 -29.60 1.91
CA ASP A 360 -28.78 -30.46 0.75
C ASP A 360 -28.81 -29.69 -0.57
N ALA A 361 -29.67 -28.67 -0.66
CA ALA A 361 -29.73 -27.80 -1.83
C ALA A 361 -28.41 -26.98 -2.01
N LEU A 362 -27.82 -26.50 -0.91
CA LEU A 362 -26.53 -25.80 -0.97
C LEU A 362 -25.42 -26.75 -1.39
N VAL A 363 -25.36 -27.96 -0.84
CA VAL A 363 -24.36 -28.98 -1.21
C VAL A 363 -24.48 -29.35 -2.69
N ALA A 364 -25.70 -29.54 -3.20
CA ALA A 364 -25.94 -29.79 -4.61
C ALA A 364 -25.51 -28.63 -5.51
N ALA A 365 -25.82 -27.39 -5.12
CA ALA A 365 -25.36 -26.20 -5.84
C ALA A 365 -23.82 -26.10 -5.91
N LEU A 366 -23.13 -26.36 -4.80
CA LEU A 366 -21.66 -26.38 -4.77
C LEU A 366 -21.07 -27.51 -5.62
N ALA A 367 -21.71 -28.68 -5.64
CA ALA A 367 -21.31 -29.80 -6.51
C ALA A 367 -21.43 -29.45 -8.00
N LEU A 368 -22.54 -28.78 -8.38
CA LEU A 368 -22.74 -28.29 -9.75
C LEU A 368 -21.63 -27.28 -10.15
N ARG A 369 -21.25 -26.36 -9.28
CA ARG A 369 -20.19 -25.40 -9.56
C ARG A 369 -18.81 -26.06 -9.75
N ARG A 370 -18.54 -27.13 -8.98
CA ARG A 370 -17.33 -27.95 -9.22
C ARG A 370 -17.38 -28.67 -10.56
N LEU A 371 -18.54 -29.19 -10.96
CA LEU A 371 -18.71 -29.85 -12.26
C LEU A 371 -18.44 -28.84 -13.41
N GLU A 372 -19.03 -27.66 -13.37
CA GLU A 372 -18.77 -26.57 -14.34
C GLU A 372 -17.26 -26.24 -14.42
N SER A 373 -16.59 -26.14 -13.26
CA SER A 373 -15.16 -25.86 -13.18
C SER A 373 -14.32 -27.01 -13.76
N SER A 374 -14.73 -28.27 -13.60
CA SER A 374 -14.06 -29.43 -14.18
C SER A 374 -14.21 -29.49 -15.69
N GLN A 375 -15.37 -29.10 -16.22
CA GLN A 375 -15.59 -29.03 -17.68
C GLN A 375 -14.69 -27.97 -18.34
N LYS A 376 -14.48 -26.83 -17.66
CA LYS A 376 -13.58 -25.76 -18.12
C LYS A 376 -12.10 -26.15 -18.01
N ASN A 377 -11.75 -27.01 -17.06
CA ASN A 377 -10.38 -27.47 -16.82
C ASN A 377 -10.31 -28.99 -16.80
N LYS A 378 -10.08 -29.58 -17.98
CA LYS A 378 -10.01 -31.04 -18.19
C LYS A 378 -8.90 -31.74 -17.38
N SER A 379 -7.93 -31.00 -16.84
CA SER A 379 -6.87 -31.57 -15.97
C SER A 379 -7.29 -31.68 -14.50
N ALA A 380 -8.43 -31.12 -14.14
CA ALA A 380 -8.96 -31.18 -12.77
C ALA A 380 -9.50 -32.60 -12.47
N LYS A 381 -9.21 -33.06 -11.26
CA LYS A 381 -9.63 -34.38 -10.77
C LYS A 381 -10.54 -34.26 -9.56
N ASN A 382 -11.63 -35.01 -9.55
CA ASN A 382 -12.45 -35.17 -8.36
C ASN A 382 -11.68 -35.93 -7.29
N VAL A 383 -11.78 -35.47 -6.06
CA VAL A 383 -11.20 -36.07 -4.87
C VAL A 383 -12.24 -36.21 -3.78
N SER A 384 -12.14 -37.25 -2.97
CA SER A 384 -13.02 -37.47 -1.82
C SER A 384 -12.25 -38.20 -0.73
N GLY A 385 -12.74 -38.10 0.49
CA GLY A 385 -12.12 -38.75 1.64
C GLY A 385 -12.92 -38.52 2.92
N THR A 386 -12.34 -38.96 4.03
CA THR A 386 -12.94 -38.79 5.36
C THR A 386 -11.89 -38.26 6.31
N ILE A 387 -12.23 -37.23 7.08
CA ILE A 387 -11.40 -36.64 8.12
C ILE A 387 -12.19 -36.72 9.44
N SER A 388 -11.66 -37.42 10.45
CA SER A 388 -12.30 -37.56 11.76
C SER A 388 -13.79 -37.93 11.68
N GLY A 389 -14.15 -38.86 10.78
CA GLY A 389 -15.52 -39.33 10.58
C GLY A 389 -16.39 -38.46 9.64
N VAL A 390 -15.94 -37.28 9.24
CA VAL A 390 -16.65 -36.38 8.33
C VAL A 390 -16.20 -36.61 6.89
N LYS A 391 -17.15 -36.94 5.99
CA LYS A 391 -16.88 -37.10 4.55
C LYS A 391 -16.69 -35.74 3.89
N TYR A 392 -15.71 -35.66 2.99
CA TYR A 392 -15.51 -34.49 2.13
C TYR A 392 -15.45 -34.87 0.65
N SER A 393 -15.80 -33.96 -0.20
CA SER A 393 -15.63 -34.04 -1.66
C SER A 393 -14.93 -32.79 -2.16
N GLY A 394 -14.21 -32.90 -3.28
CA GLY A 394 -13.47 -31.76 -3.80
C GLY A 394 -13.07 -31.89 -5.25
N LEU A 395 -12.46 -30.84 -5.79
CA LEU A 395 -11.90 -30.77 -7.13
C LEU A 395 -10.49 -30.15 -7.02
N VAL A 396 -9.48 -30.81 -7.63
CA VAL A 396 -8.09 -30.35 -7.59
C VAL A 396 -7.49 -30.39 -8.98
N ALA A 397 -6.85 -29.30 -9.40
CA ALA A 397 -6.11 -29.21 -10.66
C ALA A 397 -4.61 -29.00 -10.41
N PRO A 398 -3.74 -29.45 -11.35
CA PRO A 398 -2.32 -29.22 -11.25
C PRO A 398 -1.96 -27.73 -11.09
N GLY A 399 -0.97 -27.44 -10.26
CA GLY A 399 -0.53 -26.07 -9.99
C GLY A 399 -1.44 -25.27 -9.07
N ASP A 400 -2.33 -25.95 -8.33
CA ASP A 400 -3.25 -25.37 -7.34
C ASP A 400 -4.23 -24.31 -7.92
N MET A 401 -4.41 -24.29 -9.24
CA MET A 401 -5.34 -23.34 -9.90
C MET A 401 -6.80 -23.61 -9.53
N ILE A 402 -7.14 -24.86 -9.30
CA ILE A 402 -8.36 -25.32 -8.64
C ILE A 402 -7.91 -26.16 -7.47
N LYS A 403 -8.39 -25.84 -6.30
CA LYS A 403 -8.16 -26.59 -5.06
C LYS A 403 -9.31 -26.27 -4.12
N SER A 404 -10.36 -27.06 -4.23
CA SER A 404 -11.62 -26.83 -3.53
C SER A 404 -12.05 -28.13 -2.85
N TYR A 405 -12.19 -28.07 -1.54
CA TYR A 405 -12.70 -29.15 -0.71
C TYR A 405 -13.95 -28.66 0.00
N SER A 406 -15.00 -29.47 0.05
CA SER A 406 -16.24 -29.14 0.77
C SER A 406 -16.70 -30.29 1.66
N ALA A 407 -17.25 -29.94 2.81
CA ALA A 407 -17.84 -30.87 3.76
C ALA A 407 -18.99 -30.21 4.53
N THR A 408 -19.94 -31.01 5.00
CA THR A 408 -20.93 -30.60 6.02
C THR A 408 -20.37 -31.01 7.38
N VAL A 409 -20.03 -30.02 8.21
CA VAL A 409 -19.35 -30.27 9.51
C VAL A 409 -20.30 -30.27 10.70
N ALA A 410 -21.49 -29.68 10.52
CA ALA A 410 -22.63 -29.73 11.44
C ALA A 410 -23.92 -29.72 10.63
N LYS A 411 -25.07 -29.91 11.27
CA LYS A 411 -26.37 -30.05 10.59
C LYS A 411 -26.66 -28.99 9.51
N ASN A 412 -26.27 -27.77 9.77
CA ASN A 412 -26.49 -26.61 8.87
C ASN A 412 -25.20 -25.84 8.51
N ILE A 413 -24.01 -26.39 8.80
CA ILE A 413 -22.73 -25.71 8.49
C ILE A 413 -22.02 -26.43 7.35
N VAL A 414 -21.95 -25.77 6.20
CA VAL A 414 -21.24 -26.25 5.01
C VAL A 414 -19.96 -25.44 4.84
N VAL A 415 -18.85 -26.14 4.66
CA VAL A 415 -17.50 -25.55 4.56
C VAL A 415 -16.96 -25.75 3.16
N VAL A 416 -16.31 -24.70 2.60
CA VAL A 416 -15.52 -24.78 1.37
C VAL A 416 -14.14 -24.19 1.66
N THR A 417 -13.09 -24.96 1.36
CA THR A 417 -11.70 -24.53 1.64
C THR A 417 -10.71 -25.02 0.59
N ASN A 418 -9.56 -24.34 0.49
CA ASN A 418 -8.44 -24.77 -0.34
C ASN A 418 -7.38 -25.57 0.44
N SER A 419 -7.62 -25.88 1.72
CA SER A 419 -6.67 -26.61 2.59
C SER A 419 -7.34 -27.73 3.36
N LEU A 420 -6.79 -28.95 3.26
CA LEU A 420 -7.25 -30.08 4.07
C LEU A 420 -6.89 -29.93 5.55
N ASN A 421 -5.80 -29.20 5.86
CA ASN A 421 -5.44 -28.88 7.25
C ASN A 421 -6.50 -27.95 7.87
N GLN A 422 -6.96 -26.93 7.13
CA GLN A 422 -8.06 -26.08 7.56
C GLN A 422 -9.36 -26.87 7.73
N LEU A 423 -9.68 -27.74 6.80
CA LEU A 423 -10.87 -28.58 6.93
C LEU A 423 -10.79 -29.46 8.19
N LYS A 424 -9.63 -30.07 8.44
CA LYS A 424 -9.37 -30.83 9.67
C LYS A 424 -9.54 -29.97 10.92
N ASN A 425 -9.01 -28.76 10.92
CA ASN A 425 -9.17 -27.82 12.01
C ASN A 425 -10.63 -27.53 12.32
N ILE A 426 -11.40 -27.14 11.31
CA ILE A 426 -12.83 -26.82 11.42
C ILE A 426 -13.61 -28.04 11.97
N ILE A 427 -13.33 -29.25 11.46
CA ILE A 427 -13.97 -30.49 11.93
C ILE A 427 -13.64 -30.74 13.40
N GLN A 428 -12.38 -30.56 13.81
CA GLN A 428 -11.97 -30.76 15.20
C GLN A 428 -12.61 -29.77 16.15
N VAL A 429 -12.75 -28.50 15.72
CA VAL A 429 -13.46 -27.46 16.48
C VAL A 429 -14.94 -27.80 16.61
N SER A 430 -15.61 -28.15 15.50
CA SER A 430 -17.04 -28.50 15.53
C SER A 430 -17.35 -29.78 16.34
N GLN A 431 -16.34 -30.62 16.58
CA GLN A 431 -16.43 -31.81 17.45
C GLN A 431 -15.99 -31.55 18.90
N GLY A 432 -15.69 -30.27 19.27
CA GLY A 432 -15.22 -29.92 20.61
C GLY A 432 -13.80 -30.39 20.97
N LYS A 433 -13.01 -30.86 19.97
CA LYS A 433 -11.62 -31.34 20.18
C LYS A 433 -10.60 -30.22 20.17
N LYS A 434 -10.99 -29.04 19.72
CA LYS A 434 -10.19 -27.80 19.75
C LYS A 434 -11.07 -26.64 20.22
N THR A 435 -10.43 -25.66 20.82
CA THR A 435 -11.08 -24.43 21.32
C THR A 435 -11.70 -23.64 20.16
N SER A 436 -12.98 -23.32 20.29
CA SER A 436 -13.71 -22.50 19.32
C SER A 436 -13.54 -21.02 19.60
N LEU A 437 -13.74 -20.21 18.58
CA LEU A 437 -13.77 -18.76 18.71
C LEU A 437 -14.88 -18.29 19.65
N SER A 438 -16.03 -18.98 19.63
CA SER A 438 -17.20 -18.70 20.49
C SER A 438 -16.91 -18.89 21.98
N SER A 439 -15.83 -19.59 22.37
CA SER A 439 -15.46 -19.75 23.78
C SER A 439 -14.48 -18.70 24.28
N LEU A 440 -14.00 -17.80 23.42
CA LEU A 440 -13.07 -16.74 23.84
C LEU A 440 -13.83 -15.58 24.51
N GLU A 441 -13.37 -15.21 25.67
CA GLU A 441 -13.90 -14.06 26.43
C GLU A 441 -13.70 -12.75 25.65
N GLU A 442 -12.57 -12.57 25.01
CA GLU A 442 -12.34 -11.40 24.15
C GLU A 442 -13.37 -11.27 23.02
N TYR A 443 -13.79 -12.40 22.41
CA TYR A 443 -14.85 -12.39 21.40
C TYR A 443 -16.20 -11.97 22.00
N HIS A 444 -16.52 -12.45 23.21
CA HIS A 444 -17.70 -12.01 23.95
C HIS A 444 -17.64 -10.52 24.24
N TYR A 445 -16.50 -10.00 24.73
CA TYR A 445 -16.30 -8.57 24.94
C TYR A 445 -16.58 -7.75 23.69
N PHE A 446 -16.00 -8.14 22.55
CA PHE A 446 -16.24 -7.40 21.32
C PHE A 446 -17.69 -7.51 20.83
N ARG A 447 -18.39 -8.62 21.12
CA ARG A 447 -19.82 -8.73 20.81
C ARG A 447 -20.73 -7.96 21.77
N THR A 448 -20.31 -7.61 22.97
CA THR A 448 -21.02 -6.61 23.78
C THR A 448 -20.88 -5.20 23.20
N ARG A 449 -19.74 -4.89 22.60
CA ARG A 449 -19.45 -3.61 21.97
C ARG A 449 -20.09 -3.48 20.58
N TYR A 450 -20.03 -4.51 19.79
CA TYR A 450 -20.55 -4.63 18.42
C TYR A 450 -21.71 -5.64 18.40
N LEU A 451 -22.87 -5.17 18.82
CA LEU A 451 -24.06 -6.02 18.89
C LEU A 451 -24.46 -6.50 17.48
N ARG A 452 -24.92 -7.75 17.40
CA ARG A 452 -25.41 -8.32 16.15
C ARG A 452 -26.74 -7.69 15.70
N PRO A 453 -27.08 -7.75 14.39
CA PRO A 453 -28.43 -7.41 13.94
C PRO A 453 -29.49 -8.30 14.61
N PRO A 454 -30.70 -7.80 14.98
CA PRO A 454 -31.18 -6.45 14.63
C PRO A 454 -30.77 -5.33 15.59
N ALA A 455 -30.09 -5.65 16.72
CA ALA A 455 -29.77 -4.67 17.75
C ALA A 455 -28.89 -3.53 17.22
N GLN A 456 -27.94 -3.85 16.33
CA GLN A 456 -27.15 -2.86 15.61
C GLN A 456 -27.04 -3.23 14.14
N HIS A 457 -26.93 -2.22 13.29
CA HIS A 457 -26.75 -2.43 11.86
C HIS A 457 -25.32 -2.83 11.55
N GLU A 458 -25.14 -4.00 10.97
CA GLU A 458 -23.85 -4.58 10.65
C GLU A 458 -23.90 -5.27 9.29
N HIS A 459 -22.88 -5.05 8.45
CA HIS A 459 -22.67 -5.78 7.20
C HIS A 459 -21.50 -6.76 7.30
N ALA A 460 -20.49 -6.41 8.09
CA ALA A 460 -19.39 -7.30 8.39
C ALA A 460 -18.81 -7.01 9.77
N PHE A 461 -18.34 -8.07 10.42
CA PHE A 461 -17.56 -8.00 11.65
C PHE A 461 -16.27 -8.80 11.48
N VAL A 462 -15.15 -8.17 11.81
CA VAL A 462 -13.81 -8.75 11.74
C VAL A 462 -13.26 -8.90 13.14
N LEU A 463 -12.66 -10.05 13.43
CA LEU A 463 -11.89 -10.26 14.65
C LEU A 463 -10.54 -10.92 14.32
N ILE A 464 -9.47 -10.34 14.82
CA ILE A 464 -8.14 -10.94 14.91
C ILE A 464 -7.86 -11.09 16.41
N SER A 465 -8.05 -12.29 16.94
CA SER A 465 -7.91 -12.58 18.38
C SER A 465 -6.46 -12.46 18.85
N ASP A 466 -6.25 -12.28 20.14
CA ASP A 466 -4.95 -12.39 20.80
C ASP A 466 -4.27 -13.71 20.41
N ALA A 467 -4.98 -14.83 20.48
CA ALA A 467 -4.46 -16.14 20.08
C ALA A 467 -3.99 -16.18 18.61
N THR A 468 -4.70 -15.50 17.71
CA THR A 468 -4.29 -15.36 16.30
C THR A 468 -2.99 -14.55 16.18
N ILE A 469 -2.88 -13.43 16.89
CA ILE A 469 -1.69 -12.57 16.85
C ILE A 469 -0.50 -13.30 17.47
N ARG A 470 -0.67 -13.99 18.60
CA ARG A 470 0.38 -14.82 19.22
C ARG A 470 0.88 -15.91 18.27
N ARG A 471 -0.02 -16.55 17.54
CA ARG A 471 0.34 -17.52 16.50
C ARG A 471 1.14 -16.86 15.38
N TRP A 472 0.69 -15.72 14.84
CA TRP A 472 1.40 -15.00 13.77
C TRP A 472 2.74 -14.40 14.22
N CYS A 473 2.88 -14.06 15.50
CA CYS A 473 4.15 -13.65 16.11
C CYS A 473 4.96 -14.81 16.67
N GLY A 474 4.43 -16.02 16.64
CA GLY A 474 5.08 -17.23 17.13
C GLY A 474 6.22 -17.73 16.24
N PRO A 475 7.08 -18.65 16.76
CA PRO A 475 8.27 -19.10 16.06
C PRO A 475 7.95 -19.80 14.75
N GLU A 476 6.96 -20.70 14.75
CA GLU A 476 6.57 -21.46 13.56
C GLU A 476 6.11 -20.54 12.43
N TRP A 477 5.29 -19.54 12.76
CA TRP A 477 4.76 -18.65 11.77
C TRP A 477 5.83 -17.68 11.23
N ARG A 478 6.63 -17.03 12.09
CA ARG A 478 7.66 -16.08 11.66
C ARG A 478 8.76 -16.72 10.85
N ILE A 479 9.26 -17.89 11.27
CA ILE A 479 10.25 -18.64 10.51
C ILE A 479 9.64 -19.17 9.21
N GLY A 480 8.40 -19.68 9.25
CA GLY A 480 7.68 -20.15 8.09
C GLY A 480 7.43 -19.06 7.05
N ALA A 481 6.99 -17.88 7.48
CA ALA A 481 6.82 -16.72 6.63
C ALA A 481 8.13 -16.31 5.96
N SER A 482 9.25 -16.27 6.70
CA SER A 482 10.58 -16.00 6.16
C SER A 482 11.04 -17.03 5.14
N ARG A 483 10.85 -18.32 5.42
CA ARG A 483 11.16 -19.41 4.45
C ARG A 483 10.33 -19.25 3.18
N ARG A 484 9.06 -18.92 3.34
CA ARG A 484 8.12 -18.68 2.26
C ARG A 484 8.50 -17.49 1.38
N THR A 485 8.93 -16.38 1.99
CA THR A 485 9.43 -15.19 1.27
C THR A 485 10.67 -15.55 0.44
N ARG A 486 11.62 -16.31 1.00
CA ARG A 486 12.79 -16.80 0.27
C ARG A 486 12.41 -17.75 -0.87
N ALA A 487 11.53 -18.70 -0.60
CA ALA A 487 11.03 -19.63 -1.62
C ALA A 487 10.34 -18.90 -2.78
N SER A 488 9.56 -17.84 -2.50
CA SER A 488 8.96 -17.00 -3.52
C SER A 488 10.01 -16.33 -4.40
N SER A 489 11.09 -15.81 -3.81
CA SER A 489 12.19 -15.20 -4.55
C SER A 489 12.93 -16.23 -5.41
N ALA A 490 13.17 -17.43 -4.88
CA ALA A 490 13.82 -18.53 -5.60
C ALA A 490 12.95 -19.05 -6.76
N LEU A 491 11.64 -19.19 -6.56
CA LEU A 491 10.69 -19.56 -7.62
C LEU A 491 10.66 -18.52 -8.73
N ALA A 492 10.66 -17.22 -8.38
CA ALA A 492 10.68 -16.14 -9.35
C ALA A 492 12.00 -16.12 -10.14
N GLU A 493 13.12 -16.44 -9.50
CA GLU A 493 14.40 -16.55 -10.18
C GLU A 493 14.45 -17.76 -11.12
N LEU A 494 13.97 -18.94 -10.67
CA LEU A 494 13.88 -20.12 -11.54
C LEU A 494 12.95 -19.88 -12.73
N GLN A 495 11.85 -19.16 -12.52
CA GLN A 495 10.97 -18.74 -13.63
C GLN A 495 11.71 -17.81 -14.59
N ALA A 496 12.48 -16.84 -14.08
CA ALA A 496 13.28 -15.96 -14.92
C ALA A 496 14.36 -16.71 -15.70
N ARG A 497 15.04 -17.69 -15.07
CA ARG A 497 16.01 -18.57 -15.74
C ARG A 497 15.35 -19.38 -16.85
N HIS A 498 14.18 -19.96 -16.60
CA HIS A 498 13.42 -20.69 -17.61
C HIS A 498 13.01 -19.80 -18.79
N GLU A 499 12.47 -18.62 -18.54
CA GLU A 499 12.08 -17.67 -19.58
C GLU A 499 13.28 -17.16 -20.39
N SER A 500 14.47 -17.14 -19.81
CA SER A 500 15.72 -16.84 -20.53
C SER A 500 16.28 -18.02 -21.33
N GLY A 501 15.57 -19.16 -21.33
CA GLY A 501 15.92 -20.39 -22.07
C GLY A 501 16.91 -21.30 -21.35
N SER A 502 17.16 -21.10 -20.07
CA SER A 502 17.94 -22.00 -19.26
C SER A 502 17.13 -23.25 -18.89
N ALA A 503 17.77 -24.40 -18.82
CA ALA A 503 17.13 -25.61 -18.31
C ALA A 503 16.69 -25.39 -16.85
N LEU A 504 15.53 -25.95 -16.50
CA LEU A 504 15.03 -25.88 -15.13
C LEU A 504 15.94 -26.70 -14.20
N ASN A 505 16.71 -26.02 -13.38
CA ASN A 505 17.61 -26.62 -12.42
C ASN A 505 17.54 -25.89 -11.06
N ALA A 506 17.13 -26.60 -10.03
CA ALA A 506 16.96 -26.05 -8.68
C ALA A 506 18.09 -26.47 -7.72
N LYS A 507 19.27 -26.87 -8.23
CA LYS A 507 20.43 -27.25 -7.37
C LYS A 507 20.84 -26.13 -6.42
N ASP A 508 20.69 -24.86 -6.88
CA ASP A 508 21.00 -23.68 -6.06
C ASP A 508 19.93 -23.40 -4.97
N PHE A 509 18.79 -24.08 -5.01
CA PHE A 509 17.63 -23.88 -4.13
C PHE A 509 17.08 -25.24 -3.66
N PRO A 510 17.87 -26.03 -2.90
CA PRO A 510 17.50 -27.38 -2.48
C PRO A 510 16.21 -27.40 -1.63
N GLU A 511 15.90 -26.32 -0.95
CA GLU A 511 14.69 -26.13 -0.14
C GLU A 511 13.40 -26.25 -0.98
N LEU A 512 13.42 -25.90 -2.25
CA LEU A 512 12.25 -26.00 -3.13
C LEU A 512 11.86 -27.45 -3.47
N GLY A 513 12.78 -28.42 -3.26
CA GLY A 513 12.60 -29.80 -3.65
C GLY A 513 12.67 -30.01 -5.18
N LYS A 514 12.13 -31.12 -5.69
CA LYS A 514 12.11 -31.42 -7.13
C LYS A 514 11.06 -30.54 -7.85
N VAL A 515 11.48 -29.37 -8.28
CA VAL A 515 10.62 -28.44 -9.03
C VAL A 515 10.20 -29.03 -10.39
N LYS A 516 9.00 -28.66 -10.85
CA LYS A 516 8.44 -29.06 -12.13
C LYS A 516 7.86 -27.85 -12.87
N LEU A 517 7.75 -27.93 -14.17
CA LEU A 517 6.95 -26.98 -14.95
C LEU A 517 5.51 -27.47 -15.07
N ILE A 518 4.57 -26.67 -14.65
CA ILE A 518 3.13 -26.93 -14.78
C ILE A 518 2.53 -25.74 -15.55
N ASN A 519 2.02 -26.00 -16.75
CA ASN A 519 1.50 -24.96 -17.64
C ASN A 519 2.49 -23.79 -17.87
N GLY A 520 3.79 -24.11 -18.03
CA GLY A 520 4.87 -23.13 -18.22
C GLY A 520 5.31 -22.38 -16.97
N ARG A 521 4.84 -22.80 -15.76
CA ARG A 521 5.19 -22.18 -14.50
C ARG A 521 6.00 -23.12 -13.62
N VAL A 522 6.97 -22.55 -12.91
CA VAL A 522 7.78 -23.31 -11.94
C VAL A 522 6.93 -23.62 -10.73
N HIS A 523 6.85 -24.86 -10.36
CA HIS A 523 6.12 -25.38 -9.21
C HIS A 523 7.04 -26.16 -8.28
N SER A 524 7.03 -25.80 -7.01
CA SER A 524 7.71 -26.51 -5.92
C SER A 524 6.73 -27.44 -5.21
N PRO A 525 7.09 -28.70 -4.94
CA PRO A 525 6.26 -29.60 -4.15
C PRO A 525 6.11 -29.15 -2.68
N ARG A 526 7.03 -28.33 -2.17
CA ARG A 526 6.99 -27.81 -0.79
C ARG A 526 6.28 -26.49 -0.67
N PHE A 527 6.56 -25.53 -1.56
CA PHE A 527 6.10 -24.13 -1.43
C PHE A 527 5.02 -23.73 -2.43
N GLY A 528 4.62 -24.62 -3.38
CA GLY A 528 3.64 -24.27 -4.41
C GLY A 528 4.29 -23.50 -5.56
N ASN A 529 3.65 -22.44 -6.01
CA ASN A 529 4.09 -21.60 -7.14
C ASN A 529 3.83 -20.12 -6.87
N LEU A 530 4.24 -19.23 -7.79
CA LEU A 530 4.07 -17.78 -7.64
C LEU A 530 2.60 -17.33 -7.58
N THR A 531 1.67 -18.13 -8.12
CA THR A 531 0.23 -17.84 -8.04
C THR A 531 -0.34 -18.13 -6.65
N PHE A 532 0.03 -19.31 -6.15
CA PHE A 532 -0.44 -19.85 -4.89
C PHE A 532 0.75 -20.48 -4.13
N LEU A 533 1.40 -19.68 -3.32
CA LEU A 533 2.32 -20.20 -2.33
C LEU A 533 1.52 -20.95 -1.26
N ARG A 534 2.06 -22.06 -0.79
CA ARG A 534 1.45 -22.79 0.33
C ARG A 534 1.40 -21.90 1.56
N SER A 535 0.32 -22.02 2.33
CA SER A 535 0.19 -21.34 3.62
C SER A 535 1.29 -21.78 4.58
N VAL A 536 1.59 -20.97 5.57
CA VAL A 536 2.61 -21.33 6.59
C VAL A 536 2.23 -22.61 7.31
N GLU A 537 0.95 -22.78 7.63
CA GLU A 537 0.40 -23.98 8.25
C GLU A 537 0.65 -25.26 7.43
N ASP A 538 0.56 -25.17 6.11
CA ASP A 538 0.77 -26.31 5.20
C ASP A 538 2.27 -26.65 4.98
N LEU A 539 3.21 -25.83 5.51
CA LEU A 539 4.64 -26.11 5.40
C LEU A 539 5.13 -27.19 6.37
N GLY A 540 4.41 -27.44 7.47
CA GLY A 540 4.71 -28.48 8.45
C GLY A 540 6.12 -28.37 9.04
N ILE A 541 6.51 -27.19 9.54
CA ILE A 541 7.85 -26.91 10.04
C ILE A 541 8.02 -27.56 11.42
N THR A 542 8.88 -28.53 11.53
CA THR A 542 9.20 -29.22 12.81
C THR A 542 10.59 -28.87 13.33
N LYS A 543 11.55 -28.63 12.42
CA LYS A 543 12.95 -28.38 12.76
C LYS A 543 13.48 -27.11 12.13
N ILE A 544 14.36 -26.42 12.85
CA ILE A 544 14.99 -25.16 12.47
C ILE A 544 16.49 -25.15 12.73
N THR A 545 17.18 -24.17 12.17
CA THR A 545 18.61 -23.92 12.40
C THR A 545 18.82 -23.07 13.66
N GLU A 546 20.06 -23.05 14.18
CA GLU A 546 20.42 -22.15 15.29
C GLU A 546 20.35 -20.68 14.88
N GLU A 547 20.59 -20.36 13.62
CA GLU A 547 20.45 -19.01 13.09
C GLU A 547 18.98 -18.58 13.07
N GLU A 548 18.07 -19.44 12.60
CA GLU A 548 16.63 -19.18 12.63
C GLU A 548 16.12 -18.96 14.05
N LYS A 549 16.59 -19.76 15.02
CA LYS A 549 16.29 -19.59 16.44
C LYS A 549 16.76 -18.22 16.95
N ARG A 550 18.02 -17.85 16.71
CA ARG A 550 18.58 -16.56 17.17
C ARG A 550 17.84 -15.38 16.55
N ALA A 551 17.54 -15.45 15.25
CA ALA A 551 16.78 -14.40 14.56
C ALA A 551 15.37 -14.25 15.13
N TYR A 552 14.71 -15.38 15.43
CA TYR A 552 13.38 -15.34 16.04
C TYR A 552 13.41 -14.76 17.48
N VAL A 553 14.34 -15.23 18.32
CA VAL A 553 14.48 -14.73 19.71
C VAL A 553 14.74 -13.20 19.71
N PHE A 554 15.62 -12.73 18.82
CA PHE A 554 15.87 -11.30 18.68
C PHE A 554 14.60 -10.53 18.26
N PHE A 555 13.83 -11.08 17.30
CA PHE A 555 12.54 -10.51 16.90
C PHE A 555 11.58 -10.46 18.08
N ARG A 556 11.36 -11.60 18.77
CA ARG A 556 10.44 -11.73 19.91
C ARG A 556 10.77 -10.72 21.01
N ASP A 557 12.03 -10.67 21.46
CA ASP A 557 12.44 -9.83 22.58
C ASP A 557 12.29 -8.35 22.23
N ARG A 558 12.60 -7.95 20.98
CA ARG A 558 12.37 -6.60 20.51
C ARG A 558 10.90 -6.30 20.32
N TYR A 559 10.10 -7.26 19.90
CA TYR A 559 8.66 -7.11 19.77
C TYR A 559 8.02 -6.89 21.15
N GLN A 560 8.35 -7.75 22.12
CA GLN A 560 7.83 -7.66 23.49
C GLN A 560 8.27 -6.38 24.22
N SER A 561 9.46 -5.86 23.95
CA SER A 561 9.93 -4.60 24.56
C SER A 561 9.08 -3.38 24.20
N HIS A 562 8.26 -3.46 23.17
CA HIS A 562 7.34 -2.39 22.77
C HIS A 562 5.96 -2.50 23.45
N TRP A 563 5.66 -3.62 24.12
CA TRP A 563 4.41 -3.89 24.80
C TRP A 563 4.58 -3.65 26.29
N SER A 564 3.64 -2.91 26.91
CA SER A 564 3.78 -2.56 28.33
C SER A 564 3.28 -3.65 29.27
N LYS A 565 2.08 -4.20 29.03
CA LYS A 565 1.44 -5.16 29.93
C LYS A 565 0.68 -6.28 29.21
N TYR A 566 -0.17 -5.94 28.22
CA TYR A 566 -1.11 -6.85 27.61
C TYR A 566 -0.93 -6.90 26.09
N PHE A 567 -1.39 -8.01 25.52
CA PHE A 567 -1.40 -8.24 24.10
C PHE A 567 -2.77 -7.88 23.51
N ASP A 568 -2.84 -7.31 22.30
CA ASP A 568 -4.05 -6.66 21.81
C ASP A 568 -4.75 -7.39 20.67
N PRO A 569 -5.99 -7.80 20.82
CA PRO A 569 -6.83 -8.17 19.69
C PRO A 569 -7.29 -6.94 18.91
N ILE A 570 -7.68 -7.20 17.66
CA ILE A 570 -8.22 -6.22 16.73
C ILE A 570 -9.63 -6.62 16.35
N ALA A 571 -10.61 -5.75 16.59
CA ALA A 571 -11.97 -5.94 16.14
C ALA A 571 -12.45 -4.76 15.30
N ALA A 572 -13.21 -5.04 14.24
CA ALA A 572 -13.80 -4.00 13.40
C ALA A 572 -15.20 -4.37 12.93
N ARG A 573 -16.09 -3.40 12.91
CA ARG A 573 -17.43 -3.50 12.32
C ARG A 573 -17.53 -2.60 11.11
N LEU A 574 -18.11 -3.13 10.04
CA LEU A 574 -18.49 -2.38 8.84
C LEU A 574 -20.00 -2.31 8.73
N SER A 575 -20.53 -1.14 8.47
CA SER A 575 -21.96 -0.89 8.26
C SER A 575 -22.16 -0.07 6.98
N ILE A 576 -23.12 -0.46 6.15
CA ILE A 576 -23.51 0.23 4.93
C ILE A 576 -24.99 0.60 5.05
N LYS A 577 -25.35 1.88 5.07
CA LYS A 577 -26.73 2.31 5.26
C LYS A 577 -27.04 3.55 4.43
N LYS A 578 -28.01 3.45 3.51
CA LYS A 578 -28.52 4.60 2.73
C LYS A 578 -27.42 5.48 2.11
N GLY A 579 -26.43 4.85 1.43
CA GLY A 579 -25.31 5.59 0.81
C GLY A 579 -24.24 6.08 1.79
N LYS A 580 -24.30 5.67 3.07
CA LYS A 580 -23.25 5.94 4.07
C LYS A 580 -22.54 4.64 4.43
N ILE A 581 -21.23 4.61 4.32
CA ILE A 581 -20.36 3.52 4.74
C ILE A 581 -19.71 3.94 6.06
N SER A 582 -19.82 3.13 7.08
CA SER A 582 -19.25 3.40 8.41
C SER A 582 -18.39 2.24 8.87
N GLY A 583 -17.18 2.54 9.31
CA GLY A 583 -16.23 1.63 9.94
C GLY A 583 -16.02 2.01 11.40
N ASP A 584 -15.95 1.01 12.26
CA ASP A 584 -15.66 1.16 13.70
C ASP A 584 -14.62 0.10 14.07
N LEU A 585 -13.41 0.53 14.38
CA LEU A 585 -12.24 -0.30 14.66
C LEU A 585 -11.85 -0.12 16.13
N THR A 586 -11.61 -1.23 16.82
CA THR A 586 -11.05 -1.23 18.18
C THR A 586 -9.78 -2.07 18.22
N ILE A 587 -8.73 -1.54 18.85
CA ILE A 587 -7.46 -2.19 19.14
C ILE A 587 -7.17 -1.97 20.62
N LEU A 588 -6.99 -3.03 21.40
CA LEU A 588 -6.77 -2.98 22.84
C LEU A 588 -5.63 -3.93 23.27
N PRO A 589 -4.61 -3.46 24.02
CA PRO A 589 -4.25 -2.06 24.24
C PRO A 589 -3.56 -1.43 23.03
N LEU A 590 -3.37 -0.12 23.05
CA LEU A 590 -2.61 0.59 22.02
C LEU A 590 -1.10 0.43 22.27
N ILE A 591 -0.38 -0.03 21.24
CA ILE A 591 1.09 0.01 21.28
C ILE A 591 1.54 1.46 21.44
N GLY A 592 2.48 1.73 22.32
CA GLY A 592 3.10 3.04 22.52
C GLY A 592 3.89 3.52 21.31
N GLY A 593 3.31 3.38 20.10
CA GLY A 593 3.85 3.88 18.85
C GLY A 593 4.03 5.39 18.90
N THR A 594 5.10 5.87 18.28
CA THR A 594 5.52 7.27 18.36
C THR A 594 4.48 8.27 17.85
N ASP A 595 3.60 7.85 16.95
CA ASP A 595 2.61 8.74 16.32
C ASP A 595 1.37 8.94 17.23
N TYR A 596 0.88 7.89 17.88
CA TYR A 596 -0.27 7.99 18.81
C TYR A 596 0.15 8.45 20.21
N ARG A 597 1.37 8.17 20.64
CA ARG A 597 1.83 8.50 22.00
C ARG A 597 1.66 9.98 22.35
N ARG A 598 1.96 10.87 21.39
CA ARG A 598 1.75 12.32 21.60
C ARG A 598 0.29 12.67 21.71
N MET A 599 -0.58 12.03 20.93
CA MET A 599 -2.03 12.29 21.01
C MET A 599 -2.58 11.80 22.33
N VAL A 600 -2.21 10.58 22.76
CA VAL A 600 -2.61 10.02 24.06
C VAL A 600 -2.15 10.92 25.19
N SER A 601 -0.88 11.36 25.21
CA SER A 601 -0.37 12.20 26.27
C SER A 601 -0.98 13.61 26.26
N THR A 602 -1.33 14.15 25.10
CA THR A 602 -1.97 15.47 24.99
C THR A 602 -3.44 15.43 25.42
N THR A 603 -4.16 14.35 25.12
CA THR A 603 -5.60 14.21 25.44
C THR A 603 -5.86 13.64 26.81
N GLY A 604 -4.91 12.89 27.38
CA GLY A 604 -5.07 12.20 28.67
C GLY A 604 -6.39 11.45 28.75
N ASP A 605 -7.04 11.55 29.93
CA ASP A 605 -8.36 10.97 30.16
C ASP A 605 -9.53 11.91 29.81
N VAL A 606 -9.23 13.10 29.33
CA VAL A 606 -10.24 14.09 28.93
C VAL A 606 -11.00 13.59 27.70
N LYS A 607 -12.33 13.73 27.74
CA LYS A 607 -13.25 13.31 26.67
C LYS A 607 -14.03 14.49 26.13
N LEU A 608 -14.08 14.58 24.80
CA LEU A 608 -14.93 15.55 24.13
C LEU A 608 -16.40 15.36 24.50
N LYS A 609 -17.04 16.48 24.82
CA LYS A 609 -18.49 16.62 25.02
C LYS A 609 -19.12 17.10 23.71
N ASP A 610 -20.42 16.94 23.56
CA ASP A 610 -21.14 17.43 22.35
C ASP A 610 -20.99 18.96 22.17
N SER A 611 -20.71 19.69 23.26
CA SER A 611 -20.46 21.14 23.27
C SER A 611 -18.99 21.52 23.06
N SER A 612 -18.06 20.57 23.02
CA SER A 612 -16.63 20.87 22.87
C SER A 612 -16.32 21.46 21.51
N GLY A 613 -15.33 22.35 21.48
CA GLY A 613 -14.78 22.89 20.24
C GLY A 613 -15.64 23.93 19.52
N ASP A 614 -16.58 24.60 20.18
CA ASP A 614 -17.51 25.56 19.56
C ASP A 614 -18.29 24.92 18.40
N PRO A 615 -19.25 24.00 18.64
CA PRO A 615 -19.95 23.25 17.61
C PRO A 615 -20.41 24.11 16.45
N HIS A 616 -19.98 23.77 15.23
CA HIS A 616 -20.27 24.50 14.00
C HIS A 616 -20.67 23.54 12.88
N PRO A 617 -21.92 23.01 12.89
CA PRO A 617 -22.36 21.98 11.95
C PRO A 617 -22.32 22.44 10.46
N GLU A 618 -22.32 23.76 10.21
CA GLU A 618 -22.24 24.31 8.84
C GLU A 618 -20.80 24.52 8.34
N ALA A 619 -19.79 24.31 9.17
CA ALA A 619 -18.40 24.40 8.74
C ALA A 619 -18.09 23.44 7.58
N LEU A 620 -17.22 23.84 6.66
CA LEU A 620 -16.71 22.96 5.61
C LEU A 620 -15.79 21.87 6.18
N LEU A 621 -14.98 22.25 7.16
CA LEU A 621 -14.16 21.35 7.95
C LEU A 621 -14.22 21.80 9.41
N HIS A 622 -14.37 20.87 10.30
CA HIS A 622 -14.24 21.14 11.72
C HIS A 622 -13.44 20.01 12.36
N TRP A 623 -12.32 20.34 12.92
CA TRP A 623 -11.47 19.44 13.70
C TRP A 623 -11.47 19.86 15.16
N VAL A 624 -11.73 18.94 16.06
CA VAL A 624 -11.72 19.17 17.51
C VAL A 624 -10.81 18.14 18.18
N THR A 625 -10.11 18.54 19.22
CA THR A 625 -9.29 17.65 20.04
C THR A 625 -9.46 17.98 21.53
N ALA A 626 -9.50 16.94 22.35
CA ALA A 626 -9.45 17.08 23.81
C ALA A 626 -8.05 17.54 24.24
N LEU A 627 -7.99 18.30 25.31
CA LEU A 627 -6.74 18.81 25.91
C LEU A 627 -6.71 18.47 27.41
N ASP A 628 -5.68 17.71 27.79
CA ASP A 628 -5.32 17.52 29.19
C ASP A 628 -4.21 18.49 29.58
N MET A 629 -4.59 19.65 30.10
CA MET A 629 -3.64 20.71 30.49
C MET A 629 -2.65 20.26 31.56
N ASP A 630 -2.95 19.19 32.28
CA ASP A 630 -2.07 18.58 33.27
C ASP A 630 -1.06 17.60 32.69
N SER A 631 -1.19 17.26 31.42
CA SER A 631 -0.26 16.39 30.73
C SER A 631 1.18 16.94 30.72
N PRO A 632 2.20 16.06 30.83
CA PRO A 632 3.60 16.48 30.81
C PRO A 632 3.98 17.28 29.58
N GLU A 633 3.42 16.91 28.42
CA GLU A 633 3.70 17.55 27.13
C GLU A 633 3.14 18.99 27.07
N LEU A 634 1.89 19.19 27.50
CA LEU A 634 1.29 20.53 27.51
C LEU A 634 1.90 21.40 28.61
N ARG A 635 2.21 20.84 29.77
CA ARG A 635 2.98 21.54 30.79
C ARG A 635 4.35 21.99 30.32
N GLN A 636 5.04 21.15 29.55
CA GLN A 636 6.33 21.54 28.97
C GLN A 636 6.19 22.70 27.98
N VAL A 637 5.16 22.68 27.12
CA VAL A 637 4.88 23.74 26.14
C VAL A 637 4.50 25.05 26.86
N THR A 638 3.60 24.98 27.84
CA THR A 638 3.17 26.16 28.60
C THR A 638 4.27 26.74 29.47
N ASN A 639 5.11 25.92 30.08
CA ASN A 639 6.30 26.35 30.80
C ASN A 639 7.31 27.04 29.91
N PHE A 640 7.61 26.46 28.73
CA PHE A 640 8.47 27.06 27.72
C PHE A 640 7.94 28.42 27.27
N ALA A 641 6.63 28.51 26.97
CA ALA A 641 5.98 29.76 26.58
C ALA A 641 6.05 30.81 27.71
N SER A 642 5.91 30.42 28.99
CA SER A 642 6.07 31.31 30.16
C SER A 642 7.52 31.79 30.33
N ILE A 643 8.52 30.98 29.98
CA ILE A 643 9.94 31.37 29.97
C ILE A 643 10.21 32.40 28.85
N MET A 644 9.63 32.22 27.68
CA MET A 644 9.80 33.13 26.55
C MET A 644 9.08 34.47 26.73
N ALA A 645 8.01 34.49 27.53
CA ALA A 645 7.21 35.67 27.83
C ALA A 645 6.98 35.82 29.36
N PRO A 646 8.02 36.19 30.13
CA PRO A 646 7.94 36.25 31.59
C PRO A 646 6.89 37.21 32.09
N SER A 647 6.59 38.27 31.36
CA SER A 647 5.54 39.26 31.69
C SER A 647 4.12 38.70 31.71
N LEU A 648 3.89 37.50 31.11
CA LEU A 648 2.59 36.82 31.20
C LEU A 648 2.34 36.21 32.60
N GLY A 649 3.38 36.01 33.39
CA GLY A 649 3.30 35.48 34.75
C GLY A 649 3.17 33.94 34.80
N ALA A 650 3.39 33.40 36.01
CA ALA A 650 3.22 31.99 36.28
C ALA A 650 1.74 31.58 36.11
N GLY A 651 1.50 30.46 35.39
CA GLY A 651 0.16 30.01 35.13
C GLY A 651 -0.63 30.80 34.08
N ALA A 652 0.07 31.52 33.19
CA ALA A 652 -0.53 32.34 32.15
C ALA A 652 -1.53 31.59 31.27
N PHE A 653 -1.37 30.27 31.10
CA PHE A 653 -2.22 29.40 30.28
C PHE A 653 -3.28 28.62 31.06
N SER A 654 -3.43 28.87 32.35
CA SER A 654 -4.41 28.18 33.22
C SER A 654 -5.89 28.56 32.97
N TRP A 655 -6.14 29.44 32.00
CA TRP A 655 -7.47 29.76 31.47
C TRP A 655 -7.94 28.76 30.43
N ILE A 656 -7.03 27.98 29.80
CA ILE A 656 -7.35 27.02 28.78
C ILE A 656 -8.19 25.88 29.37
N GLY A 657 -9.26 25.51 28.70
CA GLY A 657 -10.16 24.44 29.10
C GLY A 657 -9.77 23.08 28.46
N GLU A 658 -10.75 22.19 28.39
CA GLU A 658 -10.58 20.77 28.02
C GLU A 658 -10.59 20.50 26.52
N SER A 659 -10.77 21.52 25.66
CA SER A 659 -10.79 21.30 24.22
C SER A 659 -10.29 22.49 23.41
N CYS A 660 -9.78 22.17 22.22
CA CYS A 660 -9.57 23.17 21.17
C CYS A 660 -10.09 22.65 19.85
N SER A 661 -10.43 23.57 18.93
CA SER A 661 -10.88 23.20 17.60
C SER A 661 -10.40 24.20 16.54
N VAL A 662 -10.32 23.69 15.30
CA VAL A 662 -10.05 24.48 14.11
C VAL A 662 -11.18 24.22 13.12
N TYR A 663 -11.78 25.25 12.57
CA TYR A 663 -12.79 25.12 11.55
C TYR A 663 -12.58 26.04 10.35
N LEU A 664 -13.06 25.60 9.20
CA LEU A 664 -13.05 26.32 7.94
C LEU A 664 -14.50 26.52 7.51
N ASP A 665 -14.85 27.74 7.09
CA ASP A 665 -16.18 28.06 6.58
C ASP A 665 -16.17 28.19 5.06
N GLN A 666 -17.37 28.06 4.47
CA GLN A 666 -17.53 28.29 3.05
C GLN A 666 -17.22 29.76 2.71
N SER A 667 -16.37 29.98 1.71
CA SER A 667 -15.96 31.33 1.29
C SER A 667 -15.65 31.35 -0.21
N PRO A 668 -15.84 32.48 -0.88
CA PRO A 668 -15.37 32.71 -2.25
C PRO A 668 -13.87 32.43 -2.42
N PHE A 669 -13.07 32.58 -1.36
CA PHE A 669 -11.65 32.32 -1.31
C PHE A 669 -11.31 30.93 -1.88
N PHE A 670 -12.04 29.87 -1.52
CA PHE A 670 -11.76 28.51 -1.99
C PHE A 670 -12.04 28.34 -3.48
N LYS A 671 -13.05 29.06 -4.02
CA LYS A 671 -13.34 29.06 -5.46
C LYS A 671 -12.23 29.75 -6.24
N GLU A 672 -11.75 30.87 -5.72
CA GLU A 672 -10.63 31.64 -6.29
C GLU A 672 -9.33 30.84 -6.21
N LEU A 673 -9.04 30.21 -5.07
CA LEU A 673 -7.92 29.31 -4.86
C LEU A 673 -7.96 28.12 -5.84
N GLY A 674 -9.13 27.50 -6.03
CA GLY A 674 -9.33 26.42 -6.99
C GLY A 674 -9.01 26.85 -8.42
N LYS A 675 -9.40 28.09 -8.81
CA LYS A 675 -9.04 28.67 -10.11
C LYS A 675 -7.53 28.87 -10.23
N ALA A 676 -6.86 29.41 -9.19
CA ALA A 676 -5.42 29.61 -9.19
C ALA A 676 -4.65 28.28 -9.32
N PHE A 677 -5.17 27.19 -8.75
CA PHE A 677 -4.62 25.84 -8.94
C PHE A 677 -4.87 25.31 -10.37
N SER A 678 -5.97 25.66 -11.03
CA SER A 678 -6.34 25.13 -12.34
C SER A 678 -5.53 25.74 -13.50
N THR A 679 -4.96 26.94 -13.33
CA THR A 679 -4.13 27.61 -14.34
C THR A 679 -2.75 26.96 -14.59
N GLY A 680 -2.42 25.91 -13.85
CA GLY A 680 -1.27 25.02 -14.19
C GLY A 680 0.10 25.44 -13.67
N GLU A 681 0.29 26.65 -13.20
CA GLU A 681 1.57 27.11 -12.67
C GLU A 681 1.63 26.94 -11.14
N GLU A 682 2.57 26.13 -10.63
CA GLU A 682 2.84 26.00 -9.18
C GLU A 682 3.10 27.37 -8.52
N LYS A 683 3.63 28.31 -9.26
CA LYS A 683 3.84 29.70 -8.82
C LYS A 683 2.52 30.45 -8.59
N GLY A 684 1.51 30.27 -9.44
CA GLY A 684 0.24 31.02 -9.36
C GLY A 684 -0.55 30.73 -8.08
N ALA A 685 -0.60 29.49 -7.61
CA ALA A 685 -1.26 29.13 -6.35
C ALA A 685 -0.47 29.63 -5.12
N GLY A 686 0.88 29.57 -5.16
CA GLY A 686 1.73 30.12 -4.12
C GLY A 686 1.58 31.63 -3.99
N GLU A 687 1.65 32.36 -5.10
CA GLU A 687 1.45 33.80 -5.15
C GLU A 687 0.03 34.21 -4.72
N PHE A 688 -0.99 33.42 -5.10
CA PHE A 688 -2.36 33.65 -4.63
C PHE A 688 -2.46 33.51 -3.11
N MET A 689 -1.89 32.44 -2.54
CA MET A 689 -1.89 32.22 -1.09
C MET A 689 -1.15 33.35 -0.36
N GLU A 690 0.00 33.75 -0.85
CA GLU A 690 0.80 34.83 -0.25
C GLU A 690 0.06 36.17 -0.23
N LYS A 691 -0.59 36.54 -1.36
CA LYS A 691 -1.38 37.75 -1.47
C LYS A 691 -2.72 37.74 -0.73
N ASN A 692 -3.28 36.55 -0.44
CA ASN A 692 -4.61 36.42 0.15
C ASN A 692 -4.59 35.65 1.50
N PHE A 693 -3.45 35.57 2.15
CA PHE A 693 -3.31 34.81 3.39
C PHE A 693 -4.28 35.27 4.49
N GLY A 694 -4.48 36.59 4.62
CA GLY A 694 -5.44 37.22 5.54
C GLY A 694 -6.92 36.94 5.24
N ARG A 695 -7.25 36.41 4.06
CA ARG A 695 -8.64 36.07 3.65
C ARG A 695 -8.98 34.62 3.90
N ILE A 696 -8.04 33.81 4.43
CA ILE A 696 -8.29 32.38 4.69
C ILE A 696 -9.41 32.26 5.74
N PRO A 697 -10.55 31.62 5.41
CA PRO A 697 -11.69 31.49 6.31
C PRO A 697 -11.46 30.40 7.34
N VAL A 698 -10.44 30.57 8.20
CA VAL A 698 -10.05 29.66 9.26
C VAL A 698 -10.23 30.31 10.63
N ALA A 699 -10.77 29.61 11.58
CA ALA A 699 -10.78 30.02 12.96
C ALA A 699 -10.25 28.92 13.88
N LEU A 700 -9.47 29.33 14.86
CA LEU A 700 -9.07 28.55 16.02
C LEU A 700 -10.00 28.91 17.17
N ASN A 701 -10.52 27.89 17.84
CA ASN A 701 -11.34 28.03 19.02
C ASN A 701 -10.71 27.27 20.18
N VAL A 702 -10.55 27.94 21.32
CA VAL A 702 -10.00 27.36 22.55
C VAL A 702 -11.06 27.48 23.63
N GLU A 703 -11.36 26.36 24.27
CA GLU A 703 -12.28 26.34 25.43
C GLU A 703 -11.67 27.13 26.61
N VAL A 704 -12.51 27.88 27.29
CA VAL A 704 -12.11 28.73 28.39
C VAL A 704 -12.62 28.13 29.70
N SER A 705 -11.69 27.69 30.55
CA SER A 705 -11.99 27.21 31.91
C SER A 705 -12.27 28.35 32.90
N ASN A 706 -11.59 29.51 32.72
CA ASN A 706 -11.72 30.66 33.60
C ASN A 706 -11.64 31.99 32.83
N PRO A 707 -12.78 32.70 32.65
CA PRO A 707 -12.80 33.97 31.89
C PRO A 707 -11.97 35.09 32.47
N PHE A 708 -11.84 35.13 33.83
CA PHE A 708 -11.01 36.17 34.49
C PHE A 708 -9.53 35.97 34.19
N LYS A 709 -9.06 34.72 34.24
CA LYS A 709 -7.67 34.40 33.86
C LYS A 709 -7.40 34.66 32.39
N LEU A 710 -8.37 34.40 31.51
CA LEU A 710 -8.26 34.76 30.10
C LEU A 710 -8.10 36.28 29.93
N THR A 711 -8.91 37.08 30.61
CA THR A 711 -8.80 38.56 30.53
C THR A 711 -7.42 39.02 31.00
N ALA A 712 -6.91 38.47 32.11
CA ALA A 712 -5.56 38.77 32.58
C ALA A 712 -4.48 38.37 31.60
N PHE A 713 -4.61 37.18 30.98
CA PHE A 713 -3.71 36.71 29.94
C PHE A 713 -3.70 37.63 28.72
N LEU A 714 -4.87 38.03 28.22
CA LEU A 714 -4.96 38.92 27.05
C LEU A 714 -4.35 40.30 27.29
N ALA A 715 -4.54 40.84 28.50
CA ALA A 715 -3.91 42.09 28.92
C ALA A 715 -2.38 41.96 29.02
N GLY A 716 -1.89 40.88 29.64
CA GLY A 716 -0.46 40.60 29.72
C GLY A 716 0.18 40.33 28.35
N PHE A 717 -0.52 39.60 27.47
CA PHE A 717 -0.07 39.35 26.12
C PHE A 717 0.08 40.63 25.27
N ARG A 718 -0.89 41.53 25.41
CA ARG A 718 -0.79 42.85 24.78
C ARG A 718 0.40 43.62 25.31
N ALA A 719 0.57 43.72 26.63
CA ALA A 719 1.71 44.40 27.24
C ALA A 719 3.07 43.79 26.81
N TRP A 720 3.15 42.47 26.77
CA TRP A 720 4.34 41.77 26.29
C TRP A 720 4.68 42.09 24.85
N LEU A 721 3.70 42.12 23.95
CA LEU A 721 3.91 42.49 22.52
C LEU A 721 4.33 43.96 22.39
N GLU A 722 3.70 44.88 23.11
CA GLU A 722 4.05 46.29 23.09
C GLU A 722 5.48 46.52 23.65
N GLN A 723 5.92 45.72 24.62
CA GLN A 723 7.26 45.77 25.18
C GLN A 723 8.34 45.16 24.31
N THR A 724 8.05 43.99 23.67
CA THR A 724 9.05 43.24 22.89
C THR A 724 9.15 43.71 21.45
N ALA A 725 8.06 44.24 20.90
CA ALA A 725 7.98 44.74 19.53
C ALA A 725 7.20 46.05 19.45
N PRO A 726 7.74 47.12 20.01
CA PRO A 726 7.03 48.41 20.10
C PRO A 726 6.76 48.96 18.69
N GLY A 727 5.50 49.40 18.46
CA GLY A 727 5.06 49.96 17.18
C GLY A 727 4.87 48.95 16.05
N MET A 728 5.15 47.68 16.25
CA MET A 728 4.93 46.65 15.21
C MET A 728 3.47 46.21 15.10
N THR A 729 2.63 46.48 16.09
CA THR A 729 1.21 46.13 16.09
C THR A 729 0.33 47.26 16.52
N VAL A 730 -0.86 47.37 15.89
CA VAL A 730 -1.94 48.33 16.25
C VAL A 730 -3.13 47.53 16.72
N TRP A 731 -3.62 47.87 17.93
CA TRP A 731 -4.74 47.20 18.57
C TRP A 731 -5.98 48.07 18.54
N SER A 732 -7.07 47.56 17.99
CA SER A 732 -8.34 48.27 17.94
C SER A 732 -9.49 47.40 18.45
N ASN A 733 -10.37 48.01 19.27
CA ASN A 733 -11.55 47.36 19.82
C ASN A 733 -12.73 47.60 18.92
N HIS A 734 -13.44 46.55 18.58
CA HIS A 734 -14.63 46.55 17.75
C HIS A 734 -15.79 45.87 18.43
N SER A 735 -16.99 46.03 17.93
CA SER A 735 -18.18 45.35 18.46
C SER A 735 -19.07 44.84 17.31
N HIS A 736 -19.66 43.68 17.50
CA HIS A 736 -20.68 43.10 16.66
C HIS A 736 -21.86 42.63 17.52
N LYS A 737 -23.07 43.13 17.25
CA LYS A 737 -24.27 42.86 18.08
C LYS A 737 -24.05 43.03 19.59
N LYS A 738 -23.38 44.09 19.97
CA LYS A 738 -23.00 44.45 21.34
C LYS A 738 -21.99 43.49 22.03
N GLN A 739 -21.37 42.60 21.27
CA GLN A 739 -20.25 41.74 21.75
C GLN A 739 -18.94 42.32 21.23
N GLY A 740 -17.96 42.48 22.13
CA GLY A 740 -16.65 43.02 21.79
C GLY A 740 -15.74 41.98 21.11
N TYR A 741 -14.94 42.42 20.16
CA TYR A 741 -13.80 41.69 19.61
C TYR A 741 -12.65 42.64 19.32
N VAL A 742 -11.45 42.11 19.17
CA VAL A 742 -10.24 42.92 19.01
C VAL A 742 -9.59 42.57 17.67
N LYS A 743 -9.13 43.61 16.97
CA LYS A 743 -8.29 43.51 15.78
C LYS A 743 -6.85 43.87 16.17
N ILE A 744 -5.88 43.03 15.78
CA ILE A 744 -4.46 43.28 15.88
C ILE A 744 -3.95 43.39 14.44
N ALA A 745 -3.60 44.59 14.00
CA ALA A 745 -3.06 44.83 12.66
C ALA A 745 -1.55 45.11 12.75
N PRO A 746 -0.80 44.95 11.65
CA PRO A 746 0.59 45.40 11.58
C PRO A 746 0.65 46.93 11.84
N GLY A 747 1.72 47.38 12.49
CA GLY A 747 2.04 48.78 12.59
C GLY A 747 2.48 49.36 11.25
N GLN A 748 2.38 50.67 11.08
CA GLN A 748 2.55 51.36 9.80
C GLN A 748 3.88 51.04 9.11
N ASN A 749 4.97 50.97 9.86
CA ASN A 749 6.29 50.62 9.31
C ASN A 749 6.35 49.21 8.77
N LEU A 750 5.76 48.27 9.48
CA LEU A 750 5.70 46.82 9.07
C LEU A 750 4.76 46.64 7.89
N GLU A 751 3.64 47.38 7.85
CA GLU A 751 2.70 47.39 6.73
C GLU A 751 3.37 47.91 5.45
N ASP A 752 4.12 48.99 5.52
CA ASP A 752 4.85 49.55 4.41
C ASP A 752 5.93 48.59 3.88
N ASP A 753 6.63 47.91 4.75
CA ASP A 753 7.64 46.90 4.36
C ASP A 753 7.02 45.67 3.73
N LEU A 754 5.93 45.14 4.27
CA LEU A 754 5.17 44.04 3.66
C LEU A 754 4.64 44.39 2.29
N MET A 755 4.10 45.61 2.12
CA MET A 755 3.63 46.09 0.82
C MET A 755 4.76 46.27 -0.21
N LYS A 756 5.94 46.72 0.20
CA LYS A 756 7.13 46.80 -0.69
C LYS A 756 7.58 45.41 -1.16
N GLU A 757 7.43 44.40 -0.32
CA GLU A 757 7.72 42.98 -0.66
C GLU A 757 6.58 42.33 -1.46
N GLY A 758 5.47 43.02 -1.71
CA GLY A 758 4.32 42.50 -2.46
C GLY A 758 3.39 41.61 -1.65
N SER A 759 3.54 41.58 -0.34
CA SER A 759 2.71 40.80 0.59
C SER A 759 1.56 41.64 1.13
N ALA A 760 0.36 41.07 1.21
CA ALA A 760 -0.78 41.78 1.80
C ALA A 760 -0.66 41.83 3.34
N PRO A 761 -0.92 42.96 3.99
CA PRO A 761 -0.92 43.04 5.45
C PRO A 761 -2.02 42.15 6.03
N VAL A 762 -1.65 41.35 7.04
CA VAL A 762 -2.54 40.37 7.67
C VAL A 762 -2.88 40.86 9.06
N ALA A 763 -4.17 40.96 9.38
CA ALA A 763 -4.65 41.27 10.72
C ALA A 763 -5.11 39.95 11.43
N LEU A 764 -4.87 39.89 12.73
CA LEU A 764 -5.40 38.86 13.59
C LEU A 764 -6.61 39.41 14.34
N TYR A 765 -7.68 38.65 14.38
CA TYR A 765 -8.88 39.00 15.12
C TYR A 765 -9.14 38.00 16.21
N TYR A 766 -9.62 38.45 17.39
CA TYR A 766 -10.07 37.53 18.42
C TYR A 766 -11.31 38.06 19.16
N ALA A 767 -12.19 37.11 19.52
CA ALA A 767 -13.38 37.37 20.33
C ALA A 767 -13.36 36.47 21.57
N PRO A 768 -13.21 37.07 22.77
CA PRO A 768 -13.33 36.33 24.01
C PRO A 768 -14.81 36.17 24.41
N SER A 769 -15.15 35.04 24.96
CA SER A 769 -16.44 34.77 25.60
C SER A 769 -16.24 34.02 26.92
N ALA A 770 -17.33 33.80 27.64
CA ALA A 770 -17.24 33.09 28.93
C ALA A 770 -16.80 31.61 28.77
N LYS A 771 -16.99 31.03 27.58
CA LYS A 771 -16.72 29.60 27.34
C LYS A 771 -15.64 29.34 26.28
N HIS A 772 -15.39 30.31 25.39
CA HIS A 772 -14.51 30.13 24.25
C HIS A 772 -13.72 31.41 23.95
N LEU A 773 -12.48 31.23 23.51
CA LEU A 773 -11.70 32.26 22.81
C LEU A 773 -11.63 31.83 21.35
N THR A 774 -12.22 32.65 20.46
CA THR A 774 -12.11 32.43 19.01
C THR A 774 -11.07 33.37 18.42
N VAL A 775 -10.17 32.83 17.61
CA VAL A 775 -9.08 33.56 16.93
C VAL A 775 -9.17 33.28 15.43
N SER A 776 -9.08 34.32 14.58
CA SER A 776 -9.14 34.16 13.13
C SER A 776 -8.34 35.24 12.42
N LEU A 777 -7.92 34.96 11.18
CA LEU A 777 -7.39 35.95 10.25
C LEU A 777 -8.51 36.72 9.48
N SER A 778 -9.73 36.21 9.56
CA SER A 778 -10.90 36.81 8.91
C SER A 778 -11.84 37.42 9.95
N GLU A 779 -12.17 38.70 9.76
CA GLU A 779 -13.12 39.41 10.62
C GLU A 779 -14.53 38.78 10.55
N ASP A 780 -14.95 38.34 9.36
CA ASP A 780 -16.25 37.71 9.15
C ASP A 780 -16.39 36.40 9.97
N MET A 781 -15.32 35.61 10.09
CA MET A 781 -15.31 34.41 10.91
C MET A 781 -15.56 34.73 12.39
N ILE A 782 -15.01 35.84 12.88
CA ILE A 782 -15.22 36.33 14.24
C ILE A 782 -16.67 36.75 14.44
N LYS A 783 -17.24 37.53 13.49
CA LYS A 783 -18.63 37.99 13.56
C LYS A 783 -19.59 36.78 13.55
N GLN A 784 -19.34 35.78 12.68
CA GLN A 784 -20.13 34.55 12.63
C GLN A 784 -20.00 33.72 13.91
N SER A 785 -18.81 33.64 14.53
CA SER A 785 -18.64 32.99 15.82
C SER A 785 -19.44 33.67 16.94
N ILE A 786 -19.45 35.01 16.93
CA ILE A 786 -20.28 35.79 17.87
C ILE A 786 -21.76 35.47 17.63
N ASP A 787 -22.22 35.44 16.39
CA ASP A 787 -23.61 35.15 16.03
C ASP A 787 -24.04 33.75 16.50
N ARG A 788 -23.22 32.72 16.28
CA ARG A 788 -23.47 31.37 16.78
C ARG A 788 -23.56 31.34 18.32
N ASN A 789 -22.67 32.06 18.98
CA ASN A 789 -22.69 32.14 20.44
C ASN A 789 -23.97 32.80 20.97
N LEU A 790 -24.46 33.84 20.32
CA LEU A 790 -25.72 34.50 20.68
C LEU A 790 -26.94 33.59 20.46
N LEU A 791 -27.00 32.89 19.30
CA LEU A 791 -28.07 31.93 19.00
C LEU A 791 -28.13 30.79 20.01
N ARG A 792 -26.99 30.27 20.44
CA ARG A 792 -26.95 29.25 21.50
C ARG A 792 -27.46 29.74 22.84
N ARG A 793 -27.17 31.01 23.21
CA ARG A 793 -27.67 31.63 24.44
C ARG A 793 -29.18 31.83 24.40
N SER A 794 -29.77 32.06 23.21
CA SER A 794 -31.21 32.16 23.02
C SER A 794 -31.97 30.82 22.99
N GLY A 795 -31.25 29.70 23.15
CA GLY A 795 -31.89 28.37 23.28
C GLY A 795 -32.21 27.68 21.95
N ASP A 796 -31.61 28.11 20.82
CA ASP A 796 -31.74 27.46 19.53
C ASP A 796 -31.03 26.08 19.57
N LYS A 797 -31.81 25.02 19.74
CA LYS A 797 -31.35 23.64 19.82
C LYS A 797 -30.68 23.13 18.55
N ASN A 798 -30.94 23.74 17.38
CA ASN A 798 -30.33 23.33 16.11
C ASN A 798 -28.84 23.67 16.01
N GLN A 799 -28.34 24.52 16.91
CA GLN A 799 -26.95 24.96 16.94
C GLN A 799 -26.08 24.28 18.01
N THR A 800 -26.62 23.30 18.74
CA THR A 800 -26.02 22.90 20.02
C THR A 800 -25.27 21.57 19.99
N ILE A 801 -25.35 20.75 18.94
CA ILE A 801 -24.82 19.39 18.98
C ILE A 801 -24.13 19.03 17.68
N ALA A 802 -22.83 18.88 17.73
CA ALA A 802 -22.08 18.06 16.78
C ALA A 802 -21.76 16.73 17.46
N PRO A 803 -22.45 15.63 17.13
CA PRO A 803 -22.05 14.32 17.64
C PRO A 803 -20.70 13.95 17.04
N TRP A 804 -19.64 14.21 17.77
CA TRP A 804 -18.29 13.90 17.35
C TRP A 804 -18.12 12.38 17.19
N ALA A 805 -17.59 11.94 16.08
CA ALA A 805 -17.32 10.53 15.82
C ALA A 805 -16.33 9.92 16.83
N GLY A 806 -15.45 10.74 17.43
CA GLY A 806 -14.48 10.32 18.44
C GLY A 806 -14.55 11.20 19.69
N LYS A 807 -14.10 10.65 20.82
CA LYS A 807 -14.10 11.35 22.11
C LYS A 807 -12.75 11.94 22.51
N SER A 808 -11.67 11.61 21.84
CA SER A 808 -10.35 12.22 22.10
C SER A 808 -9.97 13.20 21.01
N SER A 809 -10.26 12.90 19.75
CA SER A 809 -10.13 13.82 18.64
C SER A 809 -11.13 13.44 17.55
N ALA A 810 -11.71 14.41 16.90
CA ALA A 810 -12.65 14.16 15.81
C ALA A 810 -12.56 15.24 14.74
N PHE A 811 -12.88 14.90 13.50
CA PHE A 811 -13.12 15.89 12.46
C PHE A 811 -14.21 15.44 11.49
N PHE A 812 -14.88 16.42 10.90
CA PHE A 812 -15.69 16.20 9.72
C PHE A 812 -15.29 17.15 8.59
N ALA A 813 -15.54 16.70 7.36
CA ALA A 813 -15.39 17.52 6.17
C ALA A 813 -16.62 17.35 5.27
N LYS A 814 -17.18 18.48 4.83
CA LYS A 814 -18.33 18.48 3.94
C LYS A 814 -17.92 18.34 2.47
N ASN A 815 -18.87 17.88 1.66
CA ASN A 815 -18.69 17.65 0.24
C ASN A 815 -17.96 18.76 -0.53
N PRO A 816 -18.26 20.05 -0.39
CA PRO A 816 -17.54 21.10 -1.15
C PRO A 816 -16.05 21.14 -0.85
N LEU A 817 -15.65 20.82 0.38
CA LEU A 817 -14.23 20.71 0.75
C LEU A 817 -13.60 19.43 0.21
N VAL A 818 -14.32 18.32 0.25
CA VAL A 818 -13.84 17.04 -0.33
C VAL A 818 -13.57 17.23 -1.82
N ASP A 819 -14.43 17.97 -2.55
CA ASP A 819 -14.23 18.29 -3.96
C ASP A 819 -13.02 19.22 -4.18
N LEU A 820 -12.87 20.24 -3.34
CA LEU A 820 -11.71 21.14 -3.41
C LEU A 820 -10.42 20.37 -3.14
N LEU A 821 -10.43 19.54 -2.11
CA LEU A 821 -9.30 18.68 -1.75
C LEU A 821 -9.00 17.67 -2.87
N ASP A 822 -10.03 17.08 -3.50
CA ASP A 822 -9.81 16.22 -4.66
C ASP A 822 -9.04 16.97 -5.75
N GLY A 823 -9.38 18.23 -6.03
CA GLY A 823 -8.65 19.11 -6.98
C GLY A 823 -7.19 19.37 -6.58
N VAL A 824 -6.93 19.67 -5.31
CA VAL A 824 -5.57 19.94 -4.78
C VAL A 824 -4.75 18.64 -4.70
N PHE A 825 -5.35 17.57 -4.18
CA PHE A 825 -4.71 16.26 -4.08
C PHE A 825 -4.43 15.61 -5.41
N GLN A 826 -5.22 15.95 -6.43
CA GLN A 826 -5.02 15.47 -7.78
C GLN A 826 -3.61 15.74 -8.28
N LYS A 827 -3.07 16.94 -8.10
CA LYS A 827 -1.72 17.26 -8.61
C LYS A 827 -0.61 16.43 -7.95
N GLU A 828 -0.65 16.29 -6.63
CA GLU A 828 0.38 15.53 -5.89
C GLU A 828 0.20 14.02 -6.08
N SER A 829 -1.04 13.55 -6.04
CA SER A 829 -1.38 12.15 -6.31
C SER A 829 -1.12 11.77 -7.76
N LEU A 830 -1.40 12.66 -8.72
CA LEU A 830 -1.11 12.44 -10.13
C LEU A 830 0.39 12.28 -10.40
N LYS A 831 1.25 13.10 -9.78
CA LYS A 831 2.72 12.93 -9.87
C LYS A 831 3.15 11.56 -9.30
N THR A 832 2.55 11.15 -8.20
CA THR A 832 2.81 9.83 -7.58
C THR A 832 2.29 8.70 -8.46
N PHE A 833 1.10 8.81 -9.00
CA PHE A 833 0.51 7.82 -9.91
C PHE A 833 1.25 7.74 -11.23
N GLN A 834 1.69 8.86 -11.77
CA GLN A 834 2.55 8.89 -12.94
C GLN A 834 3.84 8.11 -12.70
N LYS A 835 4.53 8.36 -11.57
CA LYS A 835 5.74 7.63 -11.20
C LYS A 835 5.48 6.12 -11.05
N LYS A 836 4.38 5.74 -10.40
CA LYS A 836 3.97 4.33 -10.24
C LYS A 836 3.64 3.70 -11.60
N SER A 837 2.91 4.41 -12.46
CA SER A 837 2.60 3.95 -13.83
C SER A 837 3.85 3.75 -14.66
N TRP A 838 4.78 4.70 -14.60
CA TRP A 838 6.05 4.61 -15.33
C TRP A 838 6.98 3.52 -14.77
N SER A 839 6.87 3.17 -13.50
CA SER A 839 7.62 2.05 -12.92
C SER A 839 7.29 0.72 -13.61
N ASN A 840 6.10 0.57 -14.15
CA ASN A 840 5.69 -0.63 -14.89
C ASN A 840 6.35 -0.72 -16.26
N LEU A 841 6.73 0.41 -16.86
CA LEU A 841 7.32 0.46 -18.21
C LEU A 841 8.64 -0.29 -18.29
N TYR A 842 9.40 -0.35 -17.19
CA TYR A 842 10.68 -1.10 -17.19
C TYR A 842 10.47 -2.58 -17.46
N ALA A 843 9.50 -3.22 -16.80
CA ALA A 843 9.19 -4.62 -17.04
C ALA A 843 8.57 -4.83 -18.43
N LEU A 844 7.65 -3.97 -18.84
CA LEU A 844 6.97 -4.07 -20.13
C LEU A 844 7.96 -3.92 -21.30
N ASN A 845 8.85 -2.94 -21.22
CA ASN A 845 9.90 -2.74 -22.22
C ASN A 845 10.87 -3.93 -22.27
N GLU A 846 11.24 -4.46 -21.11
CA GLU A 846 12.11 -5.64 -21.01
C GLU A 846 11.47 -6.86 -21.70
N TRP A 847 10.19 -7.13 -21.43
CA TRP A 847 9.49 -8.25 -22.08
C TRP A 847 9.36 -8.07 -23.58
N ARG A 848 9.07 -6.85 -24.04
CA ARG A 848 8.97 -6.53 -25.46
C ARG A 848 10.30 -6.68 -26.17
N VAL A 849 11.35 -6.06 -25.63
CA VAL A 849 12.62 -5.90 -26.32
C VAL A 849 13.55 -7.11 -26.11
N GLN A 850 13.69 -7.59 -24.87
CA GLN A 850 14.61 -8.68 -24.55
C GLN A 850 14.02 -10.07 -24.83
N LEU A 851 12.73 -10.24 -24.59
CA LEU A 851 12.06 -11.52 -24.78
C LEU A 851 11.20 -11.59 -26.03
N ASN A 852 11.18 -10.52 -26.83
CA ASN A 852 10.39 -10.41 -28.07
C ASN A 852 8.91 -10.77 -27.85
N LYS A 853 8.28 -10.22 -26.77
CA LYS A 853 6.88 -10.45 -26.42
C LYS A 853 6.03 -9.25 -26.85
N PRO A 854 5.33 -9.31 -28.00
CA PRO A 854 4.55 -8.17 -28.51
C PRO A 854 3.51 -7.66 -27.53
N ASP A 855 2.80 -8.55 -26.85
CA ASP A 855 1.86 -8.24 -25.78
C ASP A 855 2.53 -8.47 -24.42
N ALA A 856 3.35 -7.51 -24.00
CA ALA A 856 4.07 -7.57 -22.73
C ALA A 856 3.17 -7.54 -21.49
N PRO A 857 2.05 -6.79 -21.45
CA PRO A 857 1.11 -6.84 -20.33
C PRO A 857 0.54 -8.25 -20.09
N SER A 858 -0.01 -8.89 -21.11
CA SER A 858 -0.56 -10.25 -21.01
C SER A 858 0.53 -11.28 -20.69
N TYR A 859 1.74 -11.12 -21.26
CA TYR A 859 2.88 -11.96 -20.93
C TYR A 859 3.25 -11.84 -19.43
N HIS A 860 3.32 -10.61 -18.88
CA HIS A 860 3.64 -10.41 -17.47
C HIS A 860 2.59 -11.08 -16.57
N LEU A 861 1.30 -10.88 -16.86
CA LEU A 861 0.22 -11.54 -16.14
C LEU A 861 0.34 -13.06 -16.19
N LYS A 862 0.63 -13.63 -17.38
CA LYS A 862 0.74 -15.08 -17.58
C LYS A 862 1.89 -15.69 -16.76
N VAL A 863 3.05 -15.03 -16.74
CA VAL A 863 4.29 -15.58 -16.15
C VAL A 863 4.39 -15.24 -14.65
N TRP A 864 4.18 -13.97 -14.31
CA TRP A 864 4.39 -13.45 -12.94
C TRP A 864 3.13 -13.42 -12.09
N GLN A 865 1.97 -13.73 -12.69
CA GLN A 865 0.65 -13.82 -12.03
C GLN A 865 0.21 -12.53 -11.32
N THR A 866 0.74 -11.41 -11.78
CA THR A 866 0.33 -10.07 -11.37
C THR A 866 0.02 -9.25 -12.61
N GLU A 867 -1.01 -8.44 -12.55
CA GLU A 867 -1.40 -7.52 -13.59
C GLU A 867 -0.73 -6.16 -13.33
N LEU A 868 0.01 -5.64 -14.30
CA LEU A 868 0.56 -4.29 -14.22
C LEU A 868 -0.56 -3.30 -14.54
N GLN A 869 -0.95 -2.51 -13.56
CA GLN A 869 -2.06 -1.57 -13.69
C GLN A 869 -1.55 -0.13 -13.73
N CYS A 870 -2.15 0.69 -14.58
CA CYS A 870 -1.98 2.12 -14.50
C CYS A 870 -2.86 2.65 -13.34
N PRO A 871 -2.31 3.35 -12.33
CA PRO A 871 -3.10 3.86 -11.21
C PRO A 871 -4.24 4.80 -11.62
N GLY A 872 -4.11 5.47 -12.77
CA GLY A 872 -5.14 6.30 -13.35
C GLY A 872 -6.19 5.57 -14.19
N GLY A 873 -6.24 4.25 -14.16
CA GLY A 873 -7.18 3.45 -14.95
C GLY A 873 -6.82 3.32 -16.43
N GLY A 874 -5.65 3.83 -16.86
CA GLY A 874 -5.20 3.76 -18.26
C GLY A 874 -4.71 2.37 -18.67
N LYS A 875 -4.66 2.14 -19.97
CA LYS A 875 -4.07 0.94 -20.59
C LYS A 875 -2.65 1.22 -21.04
N TYR A 876 -1.84 0.17 -21.11
CA TYR A 876 -0.48 0.23 -21.66
C TYR A 876 -0.48 -0.18 -23.12
N SER A 877 0.11 0.65 -23.98
CA SER A 877 0.29 0.40 -25.40
C SER A 877 1.74 0.67 -25.82
N TRP A 878 2.19 0.02 -26.88
CA TRP A 878 3.52 0.26 -27.43
C TRP A 878 3.54 1.52 -28.28
N ASN A 879 4.49 2.41 -27.99
CA ASN A 879 4.75 3.60 -28.78
C ASN A 879 5.96 3.34 -29.70
N GLN A 880 5.71 3.22 -31.00
CA GLN A 880 6.74 2.91 -31.99
C GLN A 880 7.76 4.03 -32.13
N LYS A 881 7.34 5.31 -32.02
CA LYS A 881 8.22 6.45 -32.19
C LYS A 881 9.26 6.58 -31.07
N PHE A 882 8.86 6.24 -29.85
CA PHE A 882 9.74 6.31 -28.68
C PHE A 882 10.28 4.94 -28.25
N GLN A 883 9.93 3.86 -28.96
CA GLN A 883 10.35 2.48 -28.66
C GLN A 883 10.15 2.12 -27.17
N THR A 884 8.99 2.46 -26.63
CA THR A 884 8.63 2.23 -25.23
C THR A 884 7.14 1.97 -25.08
N TYR A 885 6.76 1.25 -24.05
CA TYR A 885 5.37 1.26 -23.63
C TYR A 885 5.00 2.62 -23.07
N GLU A 886 3.76 3.03 -23.24
CA GLU A 886 3.19 4.22 -22.67
C GLU A 886 1.83 3.93 -22.02
N SER A 887 1.50 4.71 -20.99
CA SER A 887 0.16 4.73 -20.42
C SER A 887 -0.74 5.65 -21.22
N SER A 888 -1.96 5.25 -21.52
CA SER A 888 -2.95 6.11 -22.18
C SER A 888 -3.24 7.39 -21.37
N ILE A 889 -3.05 7.36 -20.05
CA ILE A 889 -3.29 8.49 -19.14
C ILE A 889 -2.01 9.30 -18.90
N PHE A 890 -0.90 8.63 -18.54
CA PHE A 890 0.31 9.33 -18.09
C PHE A 890 1.42 9.40 -19.14
N GLY A 891 1.16 8.85 -20.33
CA GLY A 891 2.17 8.77 -21.36
C GLY A 891 3.39 7.94 -20.91
N HIS A 892 4.54 8.39 -21.30
CA HIS A 892 5.83 7.86 -20.87
C HIS A 892 6.76 9.04 -20.54
N PRO A 893 7.86 8.82 -19.83
CA PRO A 893 8.74 9.91 -19.42
C PRO A 893 9.22 10.85 -20.53
N GLY A 894 9.37 10.44 -21.83
CA GLY A 894 9.73 11.27 -22.99
C GLY A 894 8.62 12.15 -23.53
N LYS A 895 7.39 11.72 -23.30
CA LYS A 895 6.19 12.46 -23.65
C LYS A 895 5.20 12.36 -22.50
N PRO A 896 5.46 13.08 -21.39
CA PRO A 896 4.59 13.06 -20.22
C PRO A 896 3.19 13.53 -20.60
N ARG A 897 2.20 12.82 -20.09
CA ARG A 897 0.80 13.27 -20.12
C ARG A 897 0.32 13.43 -18.67
N MET A 898 -0.56 14.39 -18.48
CA MET A 898 -1.33 14.54 -17.23
C MET A 898 -2.78 14.70 -17.64
N PRO A 899 -3.72 14.00 -17.00
CA PRO A 899 -5.13 14.21 -17.29
C PRO A 899 -5.51 15.63 -16.90
N ARG A 900 -6.29 16.32 -17.74
CA ARG A 900 -6.77 17.70 -17.49
C ARG A 900 -7.75 17.72 -16.31
N ASN A 901 -8.65 16.75 -16.29
CA ASN A 901 -9.54 16.50 -15.17
C ASN A 901 -8.88 15.40 -14.36
N GLY A 902 -8.56 15.64 -13.11
CA GLY A 902 -7.91 14.65 -12.30
C GLY A 902 -8.58 13.26 -12.32
N ILE A 903 -8.03 12.31 -11.57
CA ILE A 903 -8.57 10.94 -11.55
C ILE A 903 -9.83 10.84 -10.67
N GLY A 904 -10.22 11.94 -10.02
CA GLY A 904 -11.44 12.01 -9.24
C GLY A 904 -11.53 10.95 -8.14
N LEU A 905 -10.45 10.70 -7.43
CA LEU A 905 -10.40 9.63 -6.41
C LEU A 905 -11.35 9.87 -5.26
N LEU A 906 -11.55 11.12 -4.89
CA LEU A 906 -12.47 11.53 -3.84
C LEU A 906 -13.83 11.97 -4.42
N SER A 907 -13.94 12.13 -5.73
CA SER A 907 -15.15 12.60 -6.39
C SER A 907 -16.42 11.79 -6.07
N PRO A 908 -16.35 10.47 -5.80
CA PRO A 908 -17.52 9.70 -5.42
C PRO A 908 -17.97 9.90 -3.97
N PHE A 909 -17.13 10.54 -3.16
CA PHE A 909 -17.40 10.73 -1.74
C PHE A 909 -18.02 12.09 -1.47
N GLY A 910 -19.03 12.07 -0.61
CA GLY A 910 -19.68 13.25 -0.06
C GLY A 910 -19.04 13.68 1.25
N ASN A 911 -19.83 13.78 2.30
CA ASN A 911 -19.33 14.12 3.63
C ASN A 911 -18.50 12.99 4.23
N VAL A 912 -17.48 13.36 5.00
CA VAL A 912 -16.59 12.42 5.71
C VAL A 912 -16.50 12.80 7.16
N ASP A 913 -16.63 11.81 8.06
CA ASP A 913 -16.43 11.97 9.49
C ASP A 913 -15.37 10.99 9.98
N PHE A 914 -14.49 11.48 10.85
CA PHE A 914 -13.48 10.63 11.51
C PHE A 914 -13.40 10.97 12.99
N GLY A 915 -13.15 9.94 13.81
CA GLY A 915 -12.96 10.11 15.24
C GLY A 915 -12.01 9.09 15.82
N LEU A 916 -11.20 9.55 16.76
CA LEU A 916 -10.33 8.74 17.59
C LEU A 916 -10.78 8.86 19.04
N THR A 917 -10.82 7.73 19.73
CA THR A 917 -11.05 7.65 21.17
C THR A 917 -9.97 6.77 21.79
N PHE A 918 -9.24 7.31 22.75
CA PHE A 918 -8.30 6.52 23.56
C PHE A 918 -9.02 6.08 24.83
N GLU A 919 -9.10 4.79 25.08
CA GLU A 919 -9.80 4.19 26.21
C GLU A 919 -9.11 2.89 26.65
N ASN A 920 -9.02 2.66 27.98
CA ASN A 920 -8.39 1.45 28.51
C ASN A 920 -7.00 1.15 27.90
N ASP A 921 -6.18 2.17 27.72
CA ASP A 921 -4.89 2.11 27.00
C ASP A 921 -5.01 1.66 25.54
N GLY A 922 -6.21 1.61 24.99
CA GLY A 922 -6.52 1.19 23.63
C GLY A 922 -6.94 2.31 22.69
N LEU A 923 -7.19 1.94 21.45
CA LEU A 923 -7.66 2.84 20.39
C LEU A 923 -9.01 2.38 19.85
N ARG A 924 -9.96 3.30 19.77
CA ARG A 924 -11.13 3.18 18.91
C ARG A 924 -11.08 4.22 17.81
N ALA A 925 -11.09 3.77 16.56
CA ALA A 925 -11.14 4.64 15.39
C ALA A 925 -12.49 4.44 14.68
N GLN A 926 -13.22 5.52 14.50
CA GLN A 926 -14.51 5.52 13.82
C GLN A 926 -14.41 6.39 12.57
N ALA A 927 -14.91 5.90 11.46
CA ALA A 927 -14.94 6.62 10.20
C ALA A 927 -16.30 6.44 9.54
N SER A 928 -16.82 7.47 8.91
CA SER A 928 -17.97 7.34 8.03
C SER A 928 -17.79 8.19 6.79
N ILE A 929 -18.24 7.67 5.67
CA ILE A 929 -18.14 8.30 4.35
C ILE A 929 -19.50 8.20 3.69
N GLU A 930 -20.02 9.33 3.23
CA GLU A 930 -21.24 9.37 2.43
C GLU A 930 -20.89 9.22 0.95
N GLU A 931 -21.68 8.45 0.23
CA GLU A 931 -21.58 8.38 -1.22
C GLU A 931 -22.34 9.56 -1.81
N LYS A 932 -21.74 10.24 -2.78
CA LYS A 932 -22.50 11.18 -3.60
C LYS A 932 -23.59 10.41 -4.34
N ARG A 933 -24.82 10.88 -4.25
CA ARG A 933 -25.86 10.42 -5.14
C ARG A 933 -25.49 10.92 -6.54
N ASP A 934 -25.42 10.00 -7.49
CA ASP A 934 -25.44 10.40 -8.89
C ASP A 934 -26.70 11.25 -9.08
N THR A 935 -26.50 12.55 -9.24
CA THR A 935 -27.57 13.39 -9.78
C THR A 935 -27.79 12.84 -11.18
N GLU A 936 -28.85 12.06 -11.34
CA GLU A 936 -29.33 11.63 -12.65
C GLU A 936 -29.38 12.87 -13.55
N ASN A 937 -28.52 12.86 -14.56
CA ASN A 937 -28.66 13.74 -15.70
C ASN A 937 -29.76 13.21 -16.61
#